data_47adda4833ad69298ac564ee16ce6f2e
#
_entry.id   47adda4833ad69298ac564ee16ce6f2e
#
_cell.length_a   1.000
_cell.length_b   1.000
_cell.length_c   1.000
_cell.angle_alpha   90.00
_cell.angle_beta   90.00
_cell.angle_gamma   90.00
#
_symmetry.space_group_name_H-M   'P 1'
#
loop_
_entity.id
_entity.type
_entity.pdbx_description
1 polymer ?
#
loop_
_entity_poly.entity_id
_entity_poly.type
_entity_poly.pdbx_seq_one_letter_code
_entity_poly.pdbx_strand_id
1 'polypeptide(L)'
;MRQALVRLAGCVALAMLFAAPGASASDAAPASAAAASAPAPARWVHGYAAFGEPKYPRGFTHFGYADPAAPKGGTLYLRNPDRRSSFDKFNTFTVRGNAPAGLMIFMFEPLAILAGDELQTMYGLLAEEMSIAPDKSSITFRLHPKARFYDGDPVLAQDVKFSFDSITGPQASPTYQTAFAGVAGATVLDARTIRFDLKDRSNDMLFTVGSLRVFSRKWGLKADGTRKRFDDIVTEYPITSGPYTIDVADSGRRLEFKRNPAYWAKDLPIRRGFFNFDRVVYRYYKDEAVATEAFKAGEFDIVKVYGARTWARQHKGPKWDDGRIKKQLFMVATGQGLQANDMNLRRPIFRDIRVREALGLSYDFDTNNRYHLFKRASSLFNNSEFAAEGLPSAGELALLEPYRRELPKQVFGPAFVAPGTGGEPARLRANLLQARSLLEAAGWKLAADGRLRNAKGEPFEFEYLSPNEGSRMADWEHNLDKLGIKLKTRQVDFALYRRRLEEYDFDMVTIVEGDFTIPSAADETSLYGSKSADEKGNNNFRGVKSAAVDHILDAMSRAKTLEALRDACRALDRVVMWNHWQVPELYFAAEPASYWNKFGMPATRPKYFTIDSALSEQPPWPLIAWWIKPGADPKRR
;
A
#
# COMPACT_ATOMS: atom_id res chain seq x y z
N MET A 1 -2.61 -13.12 -3.71
CA MET A 1 -1.42 -13.73 -3.14
C MET A 1 -0.19 -12.98 -3.63
N ARG A 2 0.01 -11.69 -3.38
CA ARG A 2 1.20 -11.02 -3.98
C ARG A 2 1.46 -9.57 -3.55
N GLN A 3 0.84 -9.05 -2.51
CA GLN A 3 1.08 -7.64 -2.13
C GLN A 3 1.91 -7.43 -0.86
N ALA A 4 2.28 -8.47 -0.14
CA ALA A 4 2.86 -8.34 1.21
C ALA A 4 4.39 -8.34 1.28
N LEU A 5 5.14 -8.29 0.18
CA LEU A 5 6.57 -8.60 0.20
C LEU A 5 7.51 -7.50 -0.34
N VAL A 6 7.04 -6.31 -0.63
CA VAL A 6 7.88 -5.25 -1.23
C VAL A 6 8.42 -4.22 -0.22
N ARG A 7 8.03 -4.27 1.07
CA ARG A 7 8.43 -3.23 2.04
C ARG A 7 9.39 -3.71 3.12
N LEU A 8 10.51 -4.36 2.77
CA LEU A 8 11.56 -4.67 3.75
C LEU A 8 12.94 -4.77 3.07
N ALA A 9 13.62 -3.67 2.96
CA ALA A 9 15.07 -3.60 2.93
C ALA A 9 15.51 -2.18 3.30
N GLY A 10 15.92 -2.03 4.53
CA GLY A 10 16.38 -0.78 5.11
C GLY A 10 17.89 -0.72 5.22
N CYS A 11 18.39 0.43 5.52
CA CYS A 11 19.76 0.83 5.62
C CYS A 11 20.46 0.31 6.88
N VAL A 12 21.63 -0.32 6.71
CA VAL A 12 22.67 -0.39 7.74
C VAL A 12 23.81 0.53 7.29
N ALA A 13 23.96 1.67 7.93
CA ALA A 13 25.11 2.55 7.77
C ALA A 13 26.10 2.30 8.91
N LEU A 14 27.29 1.83 8.56
CA LEU A 14 28.43 1.63 9.46
C LEU A 14 29.21 2.95 9.58
N ALA A 15 29.25 3.54 10.78
CA ALA A 15 30.04 4.72 11.09
C ALA A 15 31.46 4.30 11.50
N MET A 16 32.48 4.71 10.74
CA MET A 16 33.88 4.67 11.17
C MET A 16 34.31 6.02 11.75
N LEU A 17 34.82 5.98 12.97
CA LEU A 17 35.50 7.07 13.63
C LEU A 17 36.87 7.32 12.98
N PHE A 18 37.18 8.58 12.68
CA PHE A 18 38.54 9.08 12.58
C PHE A 18 38.70 10.29 13.50
N ALA A 19 39.65 10.19 14.39
CA ALA A 19 40.15 11.28 15.23
C ALA A 19 41.26 12.03 14.52
N ALA A 20 41.31 13.34 14.63
CA ALA A 20 42.48 14.16 14.35
C ALA A 20 42.47 15.46 15.19
N PRO A 21 43.64 16.04 15.49
CA PRO A 21 43.86 16.89 16.65
C PRO A 21 43.84 18.39 16.39
N GLY A 22 43.53 19.10 17.42
CA GLY A 22 43.87 20.41 17.89
C GLY A 22 44.24 21.55 16.91
N ALA A 23 43.50 22.68 17.04
CA ALA A 23 44.07 24.03 16.81
C ALA A 23 43.30 25.07 17.65
N SER A 24 44.08 25.86 18.28
CA SER A 24 44.01 27.01 19.15
C SER A 24 42.85 27.98 19.04
N ALA A 25 42.48 28.49 20.24
CA ALA A 25 41.59 29.58 20.52
C ALA A 25 41.96 30.90 19.85
N SER A 26 40.94 31.63 19.37
CA SER A 26 40.96 33.04 19.05
C SER A 26 39.73 33.70 19.65
N ASP A 27 39.94 34.70 20.47
CA ASP A 27 38.92 35.54 21.12
C ASP A 27 38.01 36.23 20.09
N ALA A 28 36.71 36.04 20.21
CA ALA A 28 35.70 36.88 19.57
C ALA A 28 34.64 37.25 20.56
N ALA A 29 34.30 38.52 20.62
CA ALA A 29 33.39 39.19 21.50
C ALA A 29 31.94 38.59 21.46
N PRO A 30 31.12 38.77 22.54
CA PRO A 30 29.81 38.14 22.61
C PRO A 30 28.83 38.77 21.63
N ALA A 31 28.34 37.99 20.69
CA ALA A 31 27.22 38.35 19.86
C ALA A 31 25.94 38.38 20.73
N SER A 32 25.23 39.45 20.60
CA SER A 32 23.93 39.71 21.19
C SER A 32 23.00 38.49 21.03
N ALA A 33 22.56 37.92 22.16
CA ALA A 33 21.53 36.89 22.19
C ALA A 33 20.23 37.45 21.61
N ALA A 34 19.91 37.06 20.39
CA ALA A 34 18.57 37.30 19.85
C ALA A 34 17.57 36.60 20.78
N ALA A 35 16.69 37.37 21.37
CA ALA A 35 15.60 36.89 22.22
C ALA A 35 14.81 35.84 21.43
N ALA A 36 14.87 34.58 21.86
CA ALA A 36 14.02 33.54 21.36
C ALA A 36 12.57 33.98 21.58
N SER A 37 11.86 34.25 20.49
CA SER A 37 10.42 34.58 20.56
C SER A 37 9.72 33.42 21.27
N ALA A 38 8.88 33.77 22.27
CA ALA A 38 8.07 32.77 22.97
C ALA A 38 7.34 31.89 21.96
N PRO A 39 7.34 30.56 22.14
CA PRO A 39 6.68 29.67 21.22
C PRO A 39 5.21 30.05 21.07
N ALA A 40 4.73 30.21 19.85
CA ALA A 40 3.33 30.49 19.57
C ALA A 40 2.44 29.47 20.31
N PRO A 41 1.29 29.91 20.89
CA PRO A 41 0.45 29.01 21.66
C PRO A 41 0.06 27.78 20.83
N ALA A 42 0.16 26.61 21.44
CA ALA A 42 -0.14 25.33 20.79
C ALA A 42 -1.56 25.34 20.22
N ARG A 43 -1.70 25.27 18.89
CA ARG A 43 -2.99 25.16 18.21
C ARG A 43 -3.49 23.73 18.31
N TRP A 44 -4.56 23.51 19.05
CA TRP A 44 -5.22 22.22 19.17
C TRP A 44 -6.27 22.04 18.07
N VAL A 45 -6.17 20.93 17.33
CA VAL A 45 -7.08 20.58 16.23
C VAL A 45 -7.65 19.19 16.44
N HIS A 46 -8.88 18.94 15.97
CA HIS A 46 -9.54 17.63 16.05
C HIS A 46 -9.19 16.71 14.87
N GLY A 47 -8.59 17.26 13.83
CA GLY A 47 -8.14 16.54 12.63
C GLY A 47 -7.01 17.26 11.94
N TYR A 48 -6.25 16.55 11.13
CA TYR A 48 -5.12 17.06 10.36
C TYR A 48 -5.14 16.47 8.94
N ALA A 49 -5.08 17.35 7.95
CA ALA A 49 -4.91 16.98 6.54
C ALA A 49 -3.46 17.24 6.09
N ALA A 50 -2.90 16.33 5.28
CA ALA A 50 -1.57 16.52 4.70
C ALA A 50 -1.51 17.78 3.83
N PHE A 51 -2.61 18.06 3.14
CA PHE A 51 -2.78 19.23 2.28
C PHE A 51 -4.17 19.85 2.50
N GLY A 52 -4.21 21.17 2.69
CA GLY A 52 -5.46 21.90 2.93
C GLY A 52 -6.03 21.73 4.33
N GLU A 53 -7.34 21.82 4.44
CA GLU A 53 -8.08 21.71 5.70
C GLU A 53 -8.93 20.42 5.71
N PRO A 54 -9.13 19.79 6.88
CA PRO A 54 -10.02 18.65 7.03
C PRO A 54 -11.46 18.97 6.59
N LYS A 55 -12.07 18.07 5.83
CA LYS A 55 -13.45 18.18 5.31
C LYS A 55 -14.50 18.27 6.41
N TYR A 56 -14.32 17.49 7.48
CA TYR A 56 -15.27 17.44 8.58
C TYR A 56 -14.89 18.45 9.65
N PRO A 57 -15.71 19.50 9.87
CA PRO A 57 -15.42 20.53 10.87
C PRO A 57 -15.57 19.97 12.28
N ARG A 58 -15.00 20.70 13.27
CA ARG A 58 -15.22 20.38 14.68
C ARG A 58 -16.73 20.31 14.99
N GLY A 59 -17.15 19.22 15.64
CA GLY A 59 -18.56 19.00 15.97
C GLY A 59 -19.39 18.34 14.86
N PHE A 60 -18.78 17.85 13.77
CA PHE A 60 -19.50 17.03 12.80
C PHE A 60 -20.21 15.85 13.47
N THR A 61 -21.24 15.30 12.85
CA THR A 61 -22.11 14.30 13.47
C THR A 61 -21.72 12.86 13.17
N HIS A 62 -21.22 12.59 11.97
CA HIS A 62 -20.73 11.28 11.49
C HIS A 62 -20.03 11.45 10.16
N PHE A 63 -19.23 10.47 9.77
CA PHE A 63 -18.67 10.43 8.42
C PHE A 63 -19.75 10.17 7.37
N GLY A 64 -19.67 10.82 6.21
CA GLY A 64 -20.65 10.72 5.14
C GLY A 64 -20.82 9.31 4.55
N TYR A 65 -19.85 8.43 4.80
CA TYR A 65 -19.87 7.02 4.35
C TYR A 65 -20.28 6.03 5.47
N ALA A 66 -20.85 6.51 6.56
CA ALA A 66 -21.48 5.76 7.62
C ALA A 66 -22.98 6.06 7.67
N ASP A 67 -23.79 5.11 8.13
CA ASP A 67 -25.21 5.32 8.38
C ASP A 67 -25.49 5.28 9.88
N PRO A 68 -25.79 6.42 10.52
CA PRO A 68 -26.12 6.47 11.95
C PRO A 68 -27.33 5.65 12.34
N ALA A 69 -28.25 5.43 11.38
CA ALA A 69 -29.47 4.65 11.61
C ALA A 69 -29.27 3.14 11.31
N ALA A 70 -28.06 2.71 10.94
CA ALA A 70 -27.76 1.31 10.67
C ALA A 70 -28.14 0.42 11.87
N PRO A 71 -28.98 -0.60 11.67
CA PRO A 71 -29.37 -1.50 12.76
C PRO A 71 -28.15 -2.28 13.26
N LYS A 72 -28.07 -2.42 14.56
CA LYS A 72 -27.06 -3.29 15.21
C LYS A 72 -27.64 -4.70 15.32
N GLY A 73 -26.83 -5.71 15.00
CA GLY A 73 -27.26 -7.10 15.14
C GLY A 73 -26.64 -8.06 14.15
N GLY A 74 -26.86 -9.34 14.41
CA GLY A 74 -26.47 -10.45 13.55
C GLY A 74 -24.98 -10.76 13.54
N THR A 75 -24.62 -11.72 12.68
CA THR A 75 -23.25 -12.24 12.58
C THR A 75 -22.70 -12.06 11.17
N LEU A 76 -21.50 -11.50 11.08
CA LEU A 76 -20.69 -11.49 9.88
C LEU A 76 -19.74 -12.67 9.90
N TYR A 77 -19.81 -13.53 8.89
CA TYR A 77 -18.89 -14.64 8.71
C TYR A 77 -17.86 -14.30 7.63
N LEU A 78 -16.60 -14.49 7.96
CA LEU A 78 -15.46 -14.22 7.09
C LEU A 78 -14.59 -15.47 6.98
N ARG A 79 -13.77 -15.54 5.95
CA ARG A 79 -12.67 -16.49 5.90
C ARG A 79 -11.38 -15.80 6.36
N ASN A 80 -10.38 -16.58 6.75
CA ASN A 80 -9.03 -16.07 6.92
C ASN A 80 -8.55 -15.39 5.62
N PRO A 81 -8.06 -14.16 5.69
CA PRO A 81 -7.75 -13.36 4.49
C PRO A 81 -6.46 -13.79 3.79
N ASP A 82 -5.65 -14.59 4.44
CA ASP A 82 -4.38 -15.08 3.93
C ASP A 82 -4.33 -16.62 3.93
N ARG A 83 -3.21 -17.18 3.49
CA ARG A 83 -3.03 -18.64 3.42
C ARG A 83 -2.69 -19.30 4.75
N ARG A 84 -2.60 -18.55 5.84
CA ARG A 84 -2.39 -19.13 7.16
C ARG A 84 -3.62 -19.94 7.57
N SER A 85 -3.41 -21.20 7.84
CA SER A 85 -4.49 -22.12 8.20
C SER A 85 -4.77 -22.18 9.69
N SER A 86 -4.03 -21.43 10.51
CA SER A 86 -4.14 -21.41 11.96
C SER A 86 -3.48 -20.16 12.56
N PHE A 87 -3.73 -19.94 13.84
CA PHE A 87 -3.04 -18.94 14.66
C PHE A 87 -2.57 -19.61 15.96
N ASP A 88 -1.51 -19.09 16.56
CA ASP A 88 -0.88 -19.61 17.77
C ASP A 88 -0.50 -18.53 18.79
N LYS A 89 -0.81 -17.27 18.48
CA LYS A 89 -0.58 -16.12 19.36
C LYS A 89 -1.65 -15.03 19.17
N PHE A 90 -1.74 -14.11 20.16
CA PHE A 90 -2.57 -12.92 20.08
C PHE A 90 -1.76 -11.60 20.05
N ASN A 91 -0.47 -11.67 20.28
CA ASN A 91 0.43 -10.54 20.13
C ASN A 91 0.82 -10.37 18.65
N THR A 92 0.16 -9.43 17.96
CA THR A 92 0.39 -9.15 16.53
C THR A 92 1.65 -8.33 16.26
N PHE A 93 2.31 -7.81 17.29
CA PHE A 93 3.47 -6.92 17.18
C PHE A 93 4.82 -7.63 17.21
N THR A 94 4.86 -8.94 17.37
CA THR A 94 6.09 -9.75 17.50
C THR A 94 6.29 -10.68 16.29
N VAL A 95 7.51 -11.19 16.09
CA VAL A 95 7.85 -11.99 14.89
C VAL A 95 7.34 -13.43 14.99
N ARG A 96 7.64 -14.12 16.10
CA ARG A 96 7.35 -15.56 16.22
C ARG A 96 5.85 -15.82 16.27
N GLY A 97 5.41 -16.88 15.57
CA GLY A 97 4.02 -17.32 15.53
C GLY A 97 3.13 -16.50 14.59
N ASN A 98 1.88 -16.93 14.46
CA ASN A 98 0.86 -16.32 13.61
C ASN A 98 -0.26 -15.74 14.46
N ALA A 99 -0.46 -14.42 14.39
CA ALA A 99 -1.63 -13.78 14.99
C ALA A 99 -2.85 -13.94 14.08
N PRO A 100 -4.06 -14.08 14.64
CA PRO A 100 -5.26 -14.20 13.85
C PRO A 100 -5.65 -12.88 13.17
N ALA A 101 -6.41 -12.99 12.09
CA ALA A 101 -6.99 -11.83 11.40
C ALA A 101 -8.00 -11.09 12.28
N GLY A 102 -8.20 -9.80 11.99
CA GLY A 102 -9.24 -8.99 12.62
C GLY A 102 -8.85 -8.30 13.93
N LEU A 103 -7.79 -8.72 14.62
CA LEU A 103 -7.38 -8.10 15.89
C LEU A 103 -7.21 -6.59 15.76
N MET A 104 -6.46 -6.14 14.76
CA MET A 104 -6.12 -4.74 14.55
C MET A 104 -7.33 -3.86 14.18
N ILE A 105 -8.37 -4.47 13.60
CA ILE A 105 -9.59 -3.77 13.17
C ILE A 105 -10.60 -3.68 14.31
N PHE A 106 -10.77 -4.79 15.04
CA PHE A 106 -11.89 -4.95 15.96
C PHE A 106 -11.52 -4.68 17.41
N MET A 107 -10.25 -4.84 17.78
CA MET A 107 -9.82 -4.72 19.17
C MET A 107 -8.96 -3.49 19.44
N PHE A 108 -8.02 -3.16 18.54
CA PHE A 108 -7.08 -2.06 18.78
C PHE A 108 -7.57 -0.75 18.17
N GLU A 109 -7.57 0.31 18.96
CA GLU A 109 -7.81 1.65 18.45
C GLU A 109 -6.52 2.48 18.41
N PRO A 110 -6.35 3.31 17.37
CA PRO A 110 -5.23 4.23 17.25
C PRO A 110 -5.51 5.56 17.95
N LEU A 111 -4.49 6.41 18.04
CA LEU A 111 -4.65 7.81 18.49
C LEU A 111 -5.57 8.60 17.57
N ALA A 112 -5.42 8.40 16.24
CA ALA A 112 -6.24 9.03 15.21
C ALA A 112 -6.52 8.01 14.08
N ILE A 113 -7.60 8.23 13.33
CA ILE A 113 -7.98 7.38 12.20
C ILE A 113 -7.99 8.17 10.89
N LEU A 114 -7.66 7.51 9.79
CA LEU A 114 -7.79 8.07 8.46
C LEU A 114 -9.27 8.13 8.04
N ALA A 115 -9.66 9.24 7.40
CA ALA A 115 -10.96 9.34 6.74
C ALA A 115 -10.93 8.59 5.40
N GLY A 116 -11.97 7.82 5.11
CA GLY A 116 -12.05 7.05 3.86
C GLY A 116 -12.50 7.86 2.65
N ASP A 117 -12.83 9.14 2.80
CA ASP A 117 -13.34 10.00 1.73
C ASP A 117 -12.52 11.30 1.53
N GLU A 118 -11.36 11.36 2.19
CA GLU A 118 -10.39 12.45 2.09
C GLU A 118 -9.00 11.92 1.79
N LEU A 119 -8.26 12.71 1.03
CA LEU A 119 -6.87 12.39 0.73
C LEU A 119 -6.02 12.65 1.97
N GLN A 120 -5.42 11.60 2.53
CA GLN A 120 -4.49 11.62 3.67
C GLN A 120 -4.89 12.64 4.76
N THR A 121 -6.07 12.43 5.33
CA THR A 121 -6.60 13.22 6.44
C THR A 121 -6.92 12.33 7.63
N MET A 122 -6.44 12.68 8.82
CA MET A 122 -6.73 11.94 10.05
C MET A 122 -7.56 12.77 11.03
N TYR A 123 -8.42 12.06 11.78
CA TYR A 123 -9.24 12.61 12.85
C TYR A 123 -8.94 11.90 14.16
N GLY A 124 -8.89 12.66 15.23
CA GLY A 124 -8.61 12.10 16.56
C GLY A 124 -9.68 11.08 16.99
N LEU A 125 -9.24 9.97 17.59
CA LEU A 125 -10.08 8.91 18.13
C LEU A 125 -9.77 8.71 19.62
N LEU A 126 -8.71 7.95 19.98
CA LEU A 126 -8.24 7.92 21.38
C LEU A 126 -7.78 9.31 21.83
N ALA A 127 -7.20 10.08 20.94
CA ALA A 127 -6.98 11.49 21.13
C ALA A 127 -8.23 12.28 20.70
N GLU A 128 -8.73 13.18 21.53
CA GLU A 128 -9.78 14.13 21.13
C GLU A 128 -9.21 15.29 20.31
N GLU A 129 -7.94 15.62 20.53
CA GLU A 129 -7.23 16.71 19.89
C GLU A 129 -5.75 16.40 19.71
N MET A 130 -5.17 17.04 18.72
CA MET A 130 -3.74 17.00 18.46
C MET A 130 -3.17 18.39 18.21
N SER A 131 -1.90 18.60 18.54
CA SER A 131 -1.16 19.83 18.27
C SER A 131 0.14 19.48 17.58
N ILE A 132 0.38 20.06 16.41
CA ILE A 132 1.55 19.79 15.58
C ILE A 132 2.42 21.05 15.58
N ALA A 133 3.72 20.88 15.82
CA ALA A 133 4.67 21.98 15.71
C ALA A 133 4.72 22.49 14.26
N PRO A 134 4.85 23.82 14.02
CA PRO A 134 4.85 24.41 12.68
C PRO A 134 5.93 23.80 11.76
N ASP A 135 7.06 23.41 12.33
CA ASP A 135 8.18 22.75 11.63
C ASP A 135 8.09 21.22 11.62
N LYS A 136 6.97 20.66 12.10
CA LYS A 136 6.71 19.23 12.24
C LYS A 136 7.73 18.48 13.11
N SER A 137 8.47 19.19 13.96
CA SER A 137 9.43 18.56 14.89
C SER A 137 8.76 17.76 16.00
N SER A 138 7.48 17.96 16.24
CA SER A 138 6.71 17.20 17.23
C SER A 138 5.21 17.20 16.95
N ILE A 139 4.55 16.14 17.45
CA ILE A 139 3.10 16.06 17.54
C ILE A 139 2.71 15.71 18.98
N THR A 140 1.73 16.42 19.52
CA THR A 140 1.19 16.22 20.88
C THR A 140 -0.26 15.79 20.78
N PHE A 141 -0.63 14.75 21.49
CA PHE A 141 -2.01 14.26 21.55
C PHE A 141 -2.60 14.47 22.95
N ARG A 142 -3.85 14.94 23.01
CA ARG A 142 -4.67 14.98 24.22
C ARG A 142 -5.71 13.88 24.14
N LEU A 143 -5.65 12.90 25.05
CA LEU A 143 -6.55 11.76 25.06
C LEU A 143 -7.97 12.16 25.44
N HIS A 144 -8.94 11.48 24.81
CA HIS A 144 -10.36 11.69 25.07
C HIS A 144 -10.71 11.26 26.51
N PRO A 145 -11.40 12.09 27.33
CA PRO A 145 -11.66 11.80 28.75
C PRO A 145 -12.53 10.56 28.96
N LYS A 146 -13.32 10.16 27.96
CA LYS A 146 -14.15 8.95 27.99
C LYS A 146 -13.42 7.70 27.53
N ALA A 147 -12.19 7.79 27.02
CA ALA A 147 -11.46 6.64 26.49
C ALA A 147 -11.25 5.58 27.58
N ARG A 148 -11.67 4.33 27.29
CA ARG A 148 -11.61 3.20 28.22
C ARG A 148 -11.18 1.93 27.50
N PHE A 149 -10.43 1.11 28.20
CA PHE A 149 -10.23 -0.27 27.81
C PHE A 149 -11.51 -1.10 28.08
N TYR A 150 -11.57 -2.31 27.50
CA TYR A 150 -12.75 -3.17 27.65
C TYR A 150 -12.99 -3.62 29.10
N ASP A 151 -11.95 -3.61 29.96
CA ASP A 151 -12.01 -3.91 31.39
C ASP A 151 -12.51 -2.73 32.25
N GLY A 152 -12.79 -1.58 31.61
CA GLY A 152 -13.32 -0.36 32.23
C GLY A 152 -12.25 0.64 32.66
N ASP A 153 -10.98 0.28 32.67
CA ASP A 153 -9.91 1.20 33.01
C ASP A 153 -9.79 2.37 32.02
N PRO A 154 -9.43 3.57 32.49
CA PRO A 154 -9.18 4.70 31.60
C PRO A 154 -7.92 4.46 30.75
N VAL A 155 -7.97 4.88 29.49
CA VAL A 155 -6.76 4.96 28.66
C VAL A 155 -5.98 6.20 29.03
N LEU A 156 -4.75 6.04 29.48
CA LEU A 156 -3.88 7.12 29.93
C LEU A 156 -2.68 7.32 29.00
N ALA A 157 -2.05 8.49 29.06
CA ALA A 157 -0.84 8.81 28.31
C ALA A 157 0.31 7.82 28.57
N GLN A 158 0.37 7.24 29.77
CA GLN A 158 1.32 6.18 30.11
C GLN A 158 1.06 4.87 29.38
N ASP A 159 -0.20 4.54 29.02
CA ASP A 159 -0.51 3.37 28.19
C ASP A 159 -0.08 3.59 26.74
N VAL A 160 -0.24 4.81 26.23
CA VAL A 160 0.26 5.20 24.91
C VAL A 160 1.77 5.08 24.83
N LYS A 161 2.49 5.63 25.85
CA LYS A 161 3.94 5.51 25.92
C LYS A 161 4.38 4.05 26.02
N PHE A 162 3.73 3.26 26.85
CA PHE A 162 4.01 1.83 26.99
C PHE A 162 3.80 1.09 25.66
N SER A 163 2.72 1.39 24.93
CA SER A 163 2.46 0.79 23.61
C SER A 163 3.55 1.17 22.61
N PHE A 164 3.92 2.45 22.55
CA PHE A 164 5.01 2.91 21.68
C PHE A 164 6.35 2.24 22.01
N ASP A 165 6.78 2.28 23.28
CA ASP A 165 8.04 1.68 23.73
C ASP A 165 8.07 0.17 23.45
N SER A 166 6.93 -0.52 23.59
CA SER A 166 6.81 -1.96 23.33
C SER A 166 6.98 -2.30 21.85
N ILE A 167 6.30 -1.57 20.94
CA ILE A 167 6.35 -1.88 19.50
C ILE A 167 7.60 -1.36 18.79
N THR A 168 8.35 -0.45 19.42
CA THR A 168 9.66 0.03 18.93
C THR A 168 10.83 -0.64 19.61
N GLY A 169 10.57 -1.41 20.68
CA GLY A 169 11.58 -2.13 21.43
C GLY A 169 12.17 -3.35 20.68
N PRO A 170 13.28 -3.93 21.19
CA PRO A 170 14.02 -4.99 20.49
C PRO A 170 13.26 -6.32 20.40
N GLN A 171 12.16 -6.51 21.15
CA GLN A 171 11.33 -7.71 21.09
C GLN A 171 10.18 -7.59 20.06
N ALA A 172 9.98 -6.40 19.50
CA ALA A 172 8.95 -6.17 18.49
C ALA A 172 9.40 -6.63 17.10
N SER A 173 8.43 -6.77 16.18
CA SER A 173 8.73 -7.03 14.78
C SER A 173 9.51 -5.86 14.16
N PRO A 174 10.56 -6.13 13.35
CA PRO A 174 11.30 -5.12 12.62
C PRO A 174 10.42 -4.17 11.80
N THR A 175 9.27 -4.64 11.32
CA THR A 175 8.30 -3.82 10.59
C THR A 175 7.84 -2.60 11.40
N TYR A 176 7.52 -2.79 12.69
CA TYR A 176 7.12 -1.66 13.54
C TYR A 176 8.31 -0.79 13.92
N GLN A 177 9.47 -1.40 14.22
CA GLN A 177 10.69 -0.65 14.52
C GLN A 177 11.07 0.29 13.36
N THR A 178 11.01 -0.21 12.13
CA THR A 178 11.28 0.58 10.91
C THR A 178 10.23 1.66 10.70
N ALA A 179 8.94 1.34 10.84
CA ALA A 179 7.86 2.31 10.65
C ALA A 179 7.98 3.52 11.59
N PHE A 180 8.41 3.31 12.83
CA PHE A 180 8.57 4.36 13.83
C PHE A 180 10.02 4.87 14.00
N ALA A 181 10.96 4.48 13.13
CA ALA A 181 12.37 4.89 13.22
C ALA A 181 12.58 6.42 13.16
N GLY A 182 11.67 7.13 12.49
CA GLY A 182 11.65 8.59 12.41
C GLY A 182 11.19 9.30 13.68
N VAL A 183 10.71 8.57 14.70
CA VAL A 183 10.35 9.14 16.02
C VAL A 183 11.58 9.16 16.92
N ALA A 184 11.88 10.31 17.51
CA ALA A 184 13.00 10.47 18.46
C ALA A 184 12.65 9.91 19.84
N GLY A 185 11.40 10.08 20.27
CA GLY A 185 10.91 9.61 21.56
C GLY A 185 9.50 10.07 21.85
N ALA A 186 8.93 9.55 22.95
CA ALA A 186 7.62 9.91 23.45
C ALA A 186 7.70 10.35 24.90
N THR A 187 7.11 11.51 25.23
CA THR A 187 7.12 12.12 26.56
C THR A 187 5.69 12.29 27.07
N VAL A 188 5.40 11.71 28.23
CA VAL A 188 4.14 11.94 28.96
C VAL A 188 4.20 13.30 29.63
N LEU A 189 3.29 14.20 29.28
CA LEU A 189 3.21 15.54 29.86
C LEU A 189 2.28 15.58 31.07
N ASP A 190 1.16 14.88 31.00
CA ASP A 190 0.21 14.66 32.09
C ASP A 190 -0.56 13.36 31.88
N ALA A 191 -1.56 13.07 32.71
CA ALA A 191 -2.32 11.81 32.65
C ALA A 191 -2.98 11.54 31.27
N ARG A 192 -3.30 12.59 30.49
CA ARG A 192 -3.98 12.49 29.20
C ARG A 192 -3.22 13.13 28.05
N THR A 193 -2.04 13.66 28.27
CA THR A 193 -1.29 14.39 27.24
C THR A 193 0.07 13.73 27.02
N ILE A 194 0.35 13.36 25.77
CA ILE A 194 1.62 12.77 25.34
C ILE A 194 2.15 13.50 24.11
N ARG A 195 3.46 13.75 24.10
CA ARG A 195 4.18 14.37 23.01
C ARG A 195 5.15 13.37 22.38
N PHE A 196 5.18 13.36 21.06
CA PHE A 196 6.17 12.64 20.25
C PHE A 196 7.09 13.65 19.58
N ASP A 197 8.40 13.48 19.79
CA ASP A 197 9.43 14.25 19.12
C ASP A 197 9.90 13.51 17.87
N LEU A 198 10.00 14.23 16.73
CA LEU A 198 10.20 13.63 15.41
C LEU A 198 11.57 14.00 14.84
N LYS A 199 12.32 12.99 14.39
CA LYS A 199 13.52 13.12 13.55
C LYS A 199 13.11 13.33 12.09
N ASP A 200 12.14 12.54 11.62
CA ASP A 200 11.52 12.69 10.31
C ASP A 200 10.31 13.63 10.44
N ARG A 201 10.43 14.81 9.81
CA ARG A 201 9.43 15.89 9.85
C ARG A 201 8.44 15.83 8.67
N SER A 202 8.27 14.65 8.08
CA SER A 202 7.33 14.42 6.99
C SER A 202 5.87 14.35 7.46
N ASN A 203 4.94 14.52 6.54
CA ASN A 203 3.54 14.21 6.81
C ASN A 203 3.36 12.72 7.14
N ASP A 204 4.06 11.84 6.42
CA ASP A 204 3.93 10.39 6.62
C ASP A 204 4.25 9.98 8.07
N MET A 205 5.25 10.60 8.69
CA MET A 205 5.57 10.34 10.09
C MET A 205 4.48 10.83 11.04
N LEU A 206 3.83 11.97 10.76
CA LEU A 206 2.68 12.43 11.55
C LEU A 206 1.51 11.44 11.50
N PHE A 207 1.20 10.89 10.32
CA PHE A 207 0.16 9.87 10.15
C PHE A 207 0.55 8.54 10.79
N THR A 208 1.81 8.14 10.68
CA THR A 208 2.35 6.95 11.33
C THR A 208 2.16 7.02 12.84
N VAL A 209 2.53 8.13 13.47
CA VAL A 209 2.31 8.34 14.91
C VAL A 209 0.82 8.38 15.25
N GLY A 210 0.00 9.05 14.43
CA GLY A 210 -1.46 9.06 14.60
C GLY A 210 -2.07 7.64 14.55
N SER A 211 -1.51 6.75 13.75
CA SER A 211 -1.96 5.35 13.61
C SER A 211 -1.50 4.42 14.73
N LEU A 212 -0.71 4.89 15.69
CA LEU A 212 -0.22 4.09 16.82
C LEU A 212 -1.37 3.40 17.56
N ARG A 213 -1.35 2.06 17.57
CA ARG A 213 -2.33 1.23 18.28
C ARG A 213 -1.99 1.18 19.76
N VAL A 214 -3.00 1.45 20.59
CA VAL A 214 -2.82 1.54 22.03
C VAL A 214 -3.40 0.32 22.74
N PHE A 215 -2.65 -0.21 23.68
CA PHE A 215 -3.05 -1.29 24.57
C PHE A 215 -2.65 -1.00 26.01
N SER A 216 -3.35 -1.63 26.95
CA SER A 216 -3.12 -1.41 28.38
C SER A 216 -1.74 -1.94 28.81
N ARG A 217 -1.07 -1.17 29.63
CA ARG A 217 0.16 -1.63 30.32
C ARG A 217 -0.06 -2.79 31.29
N LYS A 218 -1.32 -3.19 31.54
CA LYS A 218 -1.64 -4.43 32.26
C LYS A 218 -1.44 -5.68 31.41
N TRP A 219 -1.45 -5.57 30.07
CA TRP A 219 -1.21 -6.69 29.18
C TRP A 219 0.22 -7.24 29.38
N GLY A 220 0.32 -8.54 29.73
CA GLY A 220 1.56 -9.20 30.08
C GLY A 220 2.05 -8.93 31.52
N LEU A 221 1.26 -8.27 32.38
CA LEU A 221 1.53 -8.14 33.80
C LEU A 221 1.11 -9.43 34.52
N LYS A 222 2.01 -10.01 35.33
CA LYS A 222 1.72 -11.19 36.13
C LYS A 222 1.10 -10.83 37.49
N ALA A 223 0.52 -11.82 38.15
CA ALA A 223 -0.10 -11.63 39.47
C ALA A 223 0.89 -11.17 40.56
N ASP A 224 2.17 -11.50 40.41
CA ASP A 224 3.24 -11.06 41.30
C ASP A 224 3.75 -9.62 41.05
N GLY A 225 3.13 -8.93 40.11
CA GLY A 225 3.52 -7.58 39.72
C GLY A 225 4.69 -7.51 38.72
N THR A 226 5.34 -8.63 38.40
CA THR A 226 6.39 -8.68 37.37
C THR A 226 5.79 -8.69 35.98
N ARG A 227 6.57 -8.25 34.98
CA ARG A 227 6.13 -8.18 33.58
C ARG A 227 6.80 -9.26 32.75
N LYS A 228 6.02 -9.93 31.89
CA LYS A 228 6.56 -10.76 30.81
C LYS A 228 7.36 -9.90 29.82
N ARG A 229 8.36 -10.48 29.20
CA ARG A 229 8.94 -9.88 28.00
C ARG A 229 7.85 -9.74 26.94
N PHE A 230 7.96 -8.74 26.08
CA PHE A 230 6.91 -8.42 25.11
C PHE A 230 6.69 -9.56 24.09
N ASP A 231 7.76 -10.27 23.72
CA ASP A 231 7.70 -11.44 22.82
C ASP A 231 7.27 -12.76 23.52
N ASP A 232 7.22 -12.78 24.86
CA ASP A 232 6.68 -13.90 25.65
C ASP A 232 5.18 -13.76 25.93
N ILE A 233 4.56 -12.64 25.55
CA ILE A 233 3.10 -12.46 25.57
C ILE A 233 2.55 -13.14 24.33
N VAL A 234 2.08 -14.38 24.44
CA VAL A 234 1.69 -15.23 23.30
C VAL A 234 0.18 -15.51 23.31
N THR A 235 -0.31 -16.13 24.39
CA THR A 235 -1.70 -16.62 24.49
C THR A 235 -2.63 -15.69 25.25
N GLU A 236 -2.10 -14.68 25.90
CA GLU A 236 -2.88 -13.68 26.62
C GLU A 236 -3.61 -12.75 25.65
N TYR A 237 -4.90 -12.61 25.83
CA TYR A 237 -5.67 -11.66 25.05
C TYR A 237 -5.23 -10.23 25.33
N PRO A 238 -5.05 -9.40 24.28
CA PRO A 238 -4.66 -8.01 24.48
C PRO A 238 -5.80 -7.21 25.14
N ILE A 239 -5.46 -6.42 26.15
CA ILE A 239 -6.38 -5.51 26.81
C ILE A 239 -6.41 -4.20 26.02
N THR A 240 -7.52 -3.98 25.31
CA THR A 240 -7.65 -2.94 24.27
C THR A 240 -8.93 -2.12 24.44
N SER A 241 -9.06 -1.05 23.69
CA SER A 241 -10.16 -0.10 23.75
C SER A 241 -11.18 -0.22 22.63
N GLY A 242 -11.03 -1.23 21.76
CA GLY A 242 -11.83 -1.37 20.54
C GLY A 242 -13.25 -1.85 20.76
N PRO A 243 -14.05 -1.85 19.67
CA PRO A 243 -15.49 -2.16 19.71
C PRO A 243 -15.81 -3.64 19.96
N TYR A 244 -14.85 -4.55 19.85
CA TYR A 244 -15.05 -5.99 20.05
C TYR A 244 -14.00 -6.58 20.98
N THR A 245 -14.38 -7.73 21.57
CA THR A 245 -13.50 -8.61 22.34
C THR A 245 -13.51 -10.01 21.73
N ILE A 246 -12.49 -10.82 22.00
CA ILE A 246 -12.48 -12.24 21.60
C ILE A 246 -13.49 -12.99 22.49
N ASP A 247 -14.39 -13.76 21.85
CA ASP A 247 -15.36 -14.62 22.51
C ASP A 247 -14.92 -16.11 22.42
N VAL A 248 -14.50 -16.53 21.22
CA VAL A 248 -14.01 -17.90 20.98
C VAL A 248 -12.73 -17.85 20.15
N ALA A 249 -11.74 -18.61 20.57
CA ALA A 249 -10.49 -18.82 19.83
C ALA A 249 -10.20 -20.31 19.71
N ASP A 250 -10.49 -20.90 18.56
CA ASP A 250 -10.23 -22.30 18.22
C ASP A 250 -9.26 -22.33 17.03
N SER A 251 -7.97 -22.50 17.36
CA SER A 251 -6.88 -22.40 16.38
C SER A 251 -7.06 -23.42 15.25
N GLY A 252 -6.93 -22.96 14.02
CA GLY A 252 -7.12 -23.75 12.81
C GLY A 252 -8.57 -23.99 12.41
N ARG A 253 -9.53 -23.51 13.18
CA ARG A 253 -10.97 -23.62 12.87
C ARG A 253 -11.66 -22.28 12.79
N ARG A 254 -11.68 -21.52 13.90
CA ARG A 254 -12.43 -20.27 13.98
C ARG A 254 -11.89 -19.32 15.04
N LEU A 255 -12.10 -18.02 14.79
CA LEU A 255 -11.98 -16.95 15.76
C LEU A 255 -13.28 -16.16 15.77
N GLU A 256 -13.89 -15.95 16.95
CA GLU A 256 -15.10 -15.15 17.10
C GLU A 256 -14.83 -13.89 17.91
N PHE A 257 -15.22 -12.76 17.35
CA PHE A 257 -15.30 -11.48 18.04
C PHE A 257 -16.74 -11.20 18.44
N LYS A 258 -16.94 -10.73 19.67
CA LYS A 258 -18.22 -10.28 20.21
C LYS A 258 -18.18 -8.77 20.42
N ARG A 259 -19.22 -8.06 19.95
CA ARG A 259 -19.33 -6.61 20.12
C ARG A 259 -19.44 -6.26 21.60
N ASN A 260 -18.66 -5.29 22.03
CA ASN A 260 -18.70 -4.73 23.38
C ASN A 260 -19.84 -3.70 23.46
N PRO A 261 -20.94 -3.97 24.19
CA PRO A 261 -22.04 -3.00 24.32
C PRO A 261 -21.63 -1.74 25.08
N ALA A 262 -20.61 -1.84 25.94
CA ALA A 262 -20.05 -0.73 26.71
C ALA A 262 -18.93 0.02 25.96
N TYR A 263 -18.77 -0.22 24.66
CA TYR A 263 -17.75 0.45 23.86
C TYR A 263 -17.82 1.97 24.00
N TRP A 264 -16.75 2.57 24.49
CA TRP A 264 -16.69 3.96 24.93
C TRP A 264 -16.92 4.99 23.79
N ALA A 265 -16.50 4.64 22.56
CA ALA A 265 -16.54 5.55 21.41
C ALA A 265 -17.79 5.38 20.53
N LYS A 266 -18.73 4.49 20.85
CA LYS A 266 -19.88 4.16 19.99
C LYS A 266 -20.71 5.35 19.50
N ASP A 267 -20.78 6.41 20.31
CA ASP A 267 -21.55 7.62 20.03
C ASP A 267 -20.70 8.79 19.51
N LEU A 268 -19.36 8.59 19.42
CA LEU A 268 -18.50 9.62 18.85
C LEU A 268 -18.76 9.78 17.35
N PRO A 269 -18.66 11.01 16.80
CA PRO A 269 -18.88 11.26 15.38
C PRO A 269 -18.08 10.35 14.44
N ILE A 270 -16.84 10.07 14.80
CA ILE A 270 -15.92 9.22 14.04
C ILE A 270 -16.25 7.71 14.11
N ARG A 271 -17.18 7.28 14.97
CA ARG A 271 -17.60 5.88 15.16
C ARG A 271 -19.09 5.64 14.99
N ARG A 272 -19.89 6.70 14.94
CA ARG A 272 -21.34 6.60 14.78
C ARG A 272 -21.68 5.97 13.42
N GLY A 273 -22.49 4.90 13.45
CA GLY A 273 -22.86 4.13 12.25
C GLY A 273 -21.89 3.01 11.87
N PHE A 274 -20.80 2.84 12.63
CA PHE A 274 -19.85 1.74 12.42
C PHE A 274 -20.03 0.60 13.43
N PHE A 275 -19.43 -0.57 13.10
CA PHE A 275 -19.41 -1.79 13.93
C PHE A 275 -20.81 -2.28 14.26
N ASN A 276 -21.55 -2.62 13.21
CA ASN A 276 -22.99 -2.92 13.29
C ASN A 276 -23.30 -4.39 13.63
N PHE A 277 -22.37 -5.32 13.44
CA PHE A 277 -22.56 -6.74 13.71
C PHE A 277 -22.39 -7.03 15.21
N ASP A 278 -23.22 -7.95 15.77
CA ASP A 278 -23.03 -8.42 17.15
C ASP A 278 -21.85 -9.35 17.27
N ARG A 279 -21.59 -10.13 16.22
CA ARG A 279 -20.47 -11.07 16.12
C ARG A 279 -19.78 -10.97 14.78
N VAL A 280 -18.45 -11.14 14.79
CA VAL A 280 -17.65 -11.34 13.58
C VAL A 280 -16.89 -12.65 13.75
N VAL A 281 -17.06 -13.57 12.82
CA VAL A 281 -16.51 -14.93 12.88
C VAL A 281 -15.60 -15.17 11.69
N TYR A 282 -14.30 -15.35 11.96
CA TYR A 282 -13.36 -15.84 10.96
C TYR A 282 -13.32 -17.36 10.97
N ARG A 283 -13.49 -17.97 9.80
CA ARG A 283 -13.31 -19.40 9.55
C ARG A 283 -12.01 -19.64 8.79
N TYR A 284 -11.30 -20.68 9.13
CA TYR A 284 -10.00 -21.00 8.58
C TYR A 284 -10.11 -22.14 7.57
N TYR A 285 -9.60 -21.88 6.35
CA TYR A 285 -9.55 -22.82 5.24
C TYR A 285 -8.10 -22.98 4.79
N LYS A 286 -7.68 -24.22 4.57
CA LYS A 286 -6.31 -24.53 4.11
C LYS A 286 -6.15 -24.41 2.60
N ASP A 287 -7.25 -24.59 1.86
CA ASP A 287 -7.26 -24.67 0.40
C ASP A 287 -8.26 -23.67 -0.20
N GLU A 288 -7.87 -23.01 -1.29
CA GLU A 288 -8.68 -21.99 -1.96
C GLU A 288 -9.91 -22.58 -2.67
N ALA A 289 -9.80 -23.80 -3.20
CA ALA A 289 -10.94 -24.45 -3.84
C ALA A 289 -11.98 -24.85 -2.81
N VAL A 290 -11.56 -25.38 -1.66
CA VAL A 290 -12.43 -25.66 -0.52
C VAL A 290 -13.10 -24.39 -0.02
N ALA A 291 -12.35 -23.29 0.12
CA ALA A 291 -12.93 -22.00 0.53
C ALA A 291 -13.95 -21.49 -0.49
N THR A 292 -13.71 -21.66 -1.78
CA THR A 292 -14.67 -21.27 -2.83
C THR A 292 -15.99 -22.03 -2.71
N GLU A 293 -15.95 -23.35 -2.48
CA GLU A 293 -17.17 -24.15 -2.29
C GLU A 293 -17.88 -23.83 -0.95
N ALA A 294 -17.11 -23.57 0.10
CA ALA A 294 -17.65 -23.11 1.39
C ALA A 294 -18.38 -21.75 1.26
N PHE A 295 -17.84 -20.81 0.45
CA PHE A 295 -18.54 -19.56 0.12
C PHE A 295 -19.87 -19.83 -0.58
N LYS A 296 -19.87 -20.71 -1.59
CA LYS A 296 -21.11 -21.11 -2.29
C LYS A 296 -22.08 -21.81 -1.35
N ALA A 297 -21.60 -22.57 -0.38
CA ALA A 297 -22.43 -23.19 0.66
C ALA A 297 -22.97 -22.17 1.68
N GLY A 298 -22.44 -20.94 1.71
CA GLY A 298 -22.84 -19.89 2.65
C GLY A 298 -22.16 -19.99 4.01
N GLU A 299 -20.99 -20.62 4.09
CA GLU A 299 -20.24 -20.72 5.32
C GLU A 299 -19.56 -19.42 5.73
N PHE A 300 -19.31 -18.55 4.75
CA PHE A 300 -18.90 -17.16 4.98
C PHE A 300 -19.50 -16.23 3.93
N ASP A 301 -19.45 -14.93 4.17
CA ASP A 301 -20.38 -13.97 3.60
C ASP A 301 -19.81 -13.12 2.48
N ILE A 302 -18.52 -12.81 2.52
CA ILE A 302 -17.87 -11.87 1.59
C ILE A 302 -16.54 -12.48 1.12
N VAL A 303 -16.25 -12.34 -0.17
CA VAL A 303 -14.97 -12.71 -0.77
C VAL A 303 -14.52 -11.68 -1.78
N LYS A 304 -13.30 -11.16 -1.61
CA LYS A 304 -12.57 -10.40 -2.64
C LYS A 304 -11.91 -11.40 -3.59
N VAL A 305 -12.06 -11.17 -4.88
CA VAL A 305 -11.58 -12.09 -5.92
C VAL A 305 -10.42 -11.47 -6.68
N TYR A 306 -9.23 -12.04 -6.53
CA TYR A 306 -8.01 -11.50 -7.14
C TYR A 306 -7.73 -12.00 -8.55
N GLY A 307 -8.33 -13.13 -8.97
CA GLY A 307 -8.05 -13.78 -10.24
C GLY A 307 -9.14 -13.55 -11.28
N ALA A 308 -8.80 -13.05 -12.47
CA ALA A 308 -9.76 -12.82 -13.55
C ALA A 308 -10.48 -14.10 -13.98
N ARG A 309 -9.77 -15.22 -14.08
CA ARG A 309 -10.37 -16.52 -14.40
C ARG A 309 -11.34 -16.98 -13.32
N THR A 310 -10.97 -16.84 -12.05
CA THR A 310 -11.83 -17.17 -10.91
C THR A 310 -13.07 -16.31 -10.92
N TRP A 311 -12.91 -14.99 -11.10
CA TRP A 311 -14.00 -14.04 -11.23
C TRP A 311 -14.98 -14.42 -12.35
N ALA A 312 -14.48 -14.74 -13.53
CA ALA A 312 -15.31 -15.03 -14.69
C ALA A 312 -15.98 -16.41 -14.64
N ARG A 313 -15.28 -17.44 -14.11
CA ARG A 313 -15.72 -18.84 -14.24
C ARG A 313 -16.24 -19.47 -12.97
N GLN A 314 -15.79 -19.04 -11.78
CA GLN A 314 -16.17 -19.67 -10.51
C GLN A 314 -17.23 -18.88 -9.75
N HIS A 315 -17.29 -17.55 -9.94
CA HIS A 315 -18.28 -16.67 -9.33
C HIS A 315 -19.48 -16.48 -10.26
N LYS A 316 -20.22 -17.55 -10.50
CA LYS A 316 -21.45 -17.62 -11.31
C LYS A 316 -22.27 -18.85 -10.96
N GLY A 317 -23.51 -18.92 -11.43
CA GLY A 317 -24.41 -20.04 -11.29
C GLY A 317 -25.68 -19.68 -10.52
N PRO A 318 -26.55 -20.67 -10.19
CA PRO A 318 -27.90 -20.41 -9.74
C PRO A 318 -28.05 -19.42 -8.58
N LYS A 319 -27.12 -19.42 -7.62
CA LYS A 319 -27.15 -18.50 -6.48
C LYS A 319 -26.83 -17.05 -6.82
N TRP A 320 -26.11 -16.81 -7.93
CA TRP A 320 -25.89 -15.47 -8.49
C TRP A 320 -27.06 -15.07 -9.39
N ASP A 321 -27.57 -16.02 -10.17
CA ASP A 321 -28.65 -15.78 -11.14
C ASP A 321 -29.98 -15.45 -10.42
N ASP A 322 -30.27 -16.10 -9.30
CA ASP A 322 -31.43 -15.82 -8.44
C ASP A 322 -31.23 -14.66 -7.46
N GLY A 323 -30.04 -14.07 -7.43
CA GLY A 323 -29.72 -12.89 -6.64
C GLY A 323 -29.44 -13.14 -5.15
N ARG A 324 -29.33 -14.41 -4.71
CA ARG A 324 -28.88 -14.74 -3.33
C ARG A 324 -27.45 -14.31 -3.08
N ILE A 325 -26.59 -14.41 -4.11
CA ILE A 325 -25.23 -13.88 -4.07
C ILE A 325 -25.13 -12.70 -5.05
N LYS A 326 -24.60 -11.60 -4.59
CA LYS A 326 -24.24 -10.44 -5.44
C LYS A 326 -22.80 -10.56 -5.89
N LYS A 327 -22.57 -10.18 -7.14
CA LYS A 327 -21.25 -10.07 -7.77
C LYS A 327 -21.08 -8.64 -8.23
N GLN A 328 -20.06 -7.95 -7.70
CA GLN A 328 -19.93 -6.50 -7.90
C GLN A 328 -18.48 -6.10 -8.02
N LEU A 329 -18.20 -5.14 -8.90
CA LEU A 329 -16.96 -4.39 -8.97
C LEU A 329 -17.14 -3.12 -8.13
N PHE A 330 -16.42 -3.03 -7.03
CA PHE A 330 -16.42 -1.84 -6.20
C PHE A 330 -15.34 -0.89 -6.70
N MET A 331 -15.76 0.17 -7.40
CA MET A 331 -14.83 1.21 -7.85
C MET A 331 -14.20 1.91 -6.66
N VAL A 332 -12.89 2.01 -6.64
CA VAL A 332 -12.10 2.71 -5.64
C VAL A 332 -11.42 3.92 -6.29
N ALA A 333 -11.17 4.96 -5.49
CA ALA A 333 -10.39 6.12 -5.93
C ALA A 333 -8.92 6.04 -5.45
N THR A 334 -8.55 4.94 -4.81
CA THR A 334 -7.17 4.66 -4.43
C THR A 334 -6.32 4.63 -5.69
N GLY A 335 -5.22 5.38 -5.69
CA GLY A 335 -4.25 5.32 -6.75
C GLY A 335 -3.71 3.89 -6.87
N GLN A 336 -3.56 3.44 -8.09
CA GLN A 336 -3.08 2.11 -8.40
C GLN A 336 -1.71 2.24 -9.03
N GLY A 337 -0.71 1.59 -8.45
CA GLY A 337 0.53 1.35 -9.15
C GLY A 337 0.29 0.50 -10.40
N LEU A 338 1.35 0.01 -10.99
CA LEU A 338 1.23 -0.83 -12.17
C LEU A 338 1.89 -2.19 -11.98
N GLN A 339 1.38 -3.17 -12.69
CA GLN A 339 2.14 -4.36 -13.00
C GLN A 339 2.84 -4.14 -14.34
N ALA A 340 4.16 -4.31 -14.36
CA ALA A 340 4.98 -4.12 -15.56
C ALA A 340 6.09 -5.16 -15.68
N ASN A 341 6.58 -5.36 -16.90
CA ASN A 341 7.77 -6.14 -17.17
C ASN A 341 8.98 -5.20 -17.23
N ASP A 342 9.77 -5.22 -16.18
CA ASP A 342 10.93 -4.35 -15.99
C ASP A 342 12.13 -4.88 -16.75
N MET A 343 12.74 -4.02 -17.56
CA MET A 343 13.96 -4.31 -18.28
C MET A 343 15.18 -3.85 -17.48
N ASN A 344 16.13 -4.75 -17.26
CA ASN A 344 17.37 -4.40 -16.59
C ASN A 344 18.31 -3.65 -17.54
N LEU A 345 18.35 -2.32 -17.44
CA LEU A 345 19.16 -1.45 -18.29
C LEU A 345 20.67 -1.64 -18.11
N ARG A 346 21.09 -2.38 -17.09
CA ARG A 346 22.50 -2.80 -16.93
C ARG A 346 22.90 -3.77 -18.06
N ARG A 347 21.91 -4.47 -18.64
CA ARG A 347 22.10 -5.35 -19.80
C ARG A 347 22.18 -4.51 -21.09
N PRO A 348 23.25 -4.66 -21.92
CA PRO A 348 23.43 -3.83 -23.13
C PRO A 348 22.25 -3.88 -24.11
N ILE A 349 21.58 -5.02 -24.21
CA ILE A 349 20.46 -5.28 -25.09
C ILE A 349 19.25 -4.32 -24.86
N PHE A 350 19.08 -3.78 -23.63
CA PHE A 350 17.97 -2.90 -23.29
C PHE A 350 18.37 -1.40 -23.22
N ARG A 351 19.59 -1.02 -23.58
CA ARG A 351 20.04 0.38 -23.46
C ARG A 351 19.43 1.28 -24.53
N ASP A 352 19.16 0.74 -25.72
CA ASP A 352 18.56 1.53 -26.80
C ASP A 352 17.04 1.67 -26.60
N ILE A 353 16.56 2.91 -26.57
CA ILE A 353 15.13 3.22 -26.37
C ILE A 353 14.25 2.60 -27.46
N ARG A 354 14.74 2.49 -28.71
CA ARG A 354 14.01 1.91 -29.84
C ARG A 354 13.75 0.41 -29.62
N VAL A 355 14.69 -0.27 -28.97
CA VAL A 355 14.51 -1.67 -28.57
C VAL A 355 13.41 -1.78 -27.52
N ARG A 356 13.43 -0.92 -26.51
CA ARG A 356 12.43 -0.95 -25.44
C ARG A 356 11.02 -0.63 -25.95
N GLU A 357 10.90 0.37 -26.84
CA GLU A 357 9.64 0.73 -27.51
C GLU A 357 9.12 -0.46 -28.34
N ALA A 358 9.99 -1.12 -29.11
CA ALA A 358 9.63 -2.28 -29.91
C ALA A 358 9.10 -3.45 -29.05
N LEU A 359 9.69 -3.70 -27.88
CA LEU A 359 9.20 -4.68 -26.92
C LEU A 359 7.81 -4.31 -26.40
N GLY A 360 7.56 -3.03 -26.11
CA GLY A 360 6.25 -2.54 -25.71
C GLY A 360 5.16 -2.73 -26.78
N LEU A 361 5.50 -2.47 -28.05
CA LEU A 361 4.61 -2.66 -29.19
C LEU A 361 4.25 -4.14 -29.45
N SER A 362 5.14 -5.07 -29.08
CA SER A 362 4.91 -6.51 -29.26
C SER A 362 4.00 -7.13 -28.19
N TYR A 363 3.72 -6.40 -27.09
CA TYR A 363 2.89 -6.91 -25.99
C TYR A 363 1.41 -6.70 -26.26
N ASP A 364 0.67 -7.79 -26.46
CA ASP A 364 -0.79 -7.76 -26.65
C ASP A 364 -1.54 -7.93 -25.34
N PHE A 365 -1.84 -6.81 -24.70
CA PHE A 365 -2.62 -6.77 -23.45
C PHE A 365 -4.04 -7.32 -23.62
N ASP A 366 -4.69 -6.99 -24.73
CA ASP A 366 -6.11 -7.30 -24.93
C ASP A 366 -6.35 -8.82 -25.00
N THR A 367 -5.48 -9.54 -25.68
CA THR A 367 -5.50 -11.02 -25.69
C THR A 367 -5.25 -11.60 -24.30
N ASN A 368 -4.32 -11.03 -23.54
CA ASN A 368 -4.05 -11.47 -22.16
C ASN A 368 -5.21 -11.15 -21.21
N ASN A 369 -5.91 -10.03 -21.42
CA ASN A 369 -7.04 -9.57 -20.60
C ASN A 369 -8.41 -10.10 -21.08
N ARG A 370 -8.47 -11.27 -21.69
CA ARG A 370 -9.70 -11.89 -22.25
C ARG A 370 -10.90 -12.00 -21.30
N TYR A 371 -10.71 -11.81 -20.00
CA TYR A 371 -11.77 -11.78 -18.99
C TYR A 371 -12.18 -10.34 -18.60
N HIS A 372 -11.58 -9.32 -19.20
CA HIS A 372 -11.90 -7.90 -19.05
C HIS A 372 -11.96 -7.40 -17.59
N LEU A 373 -11.16 -7.98 -16.71
CA LEU A 373 -11.11 -7.58 -15.29
C LEU A 373 -10.15 -6.43 -15.04
N PHE A 374 -9.08 -6.37 -15.83
CA PHE A 374 -8.01 -5.39 -15.64
C PHE A 374 -8.16 -4.22 -16.61
N LYS A 375 -7.50 -3.11 -16.29
CA LYS A 375 -7.23 -2.03 -17.23
C LYS A 375 -5.77 -2.04 -17.66
N ARG A 376 -5.52 -1.57 -18.90
CA ARG A 376 -4.17 -1.37 -19.40
C ARG A 376 -3.48 -0.27 -18.59
N ALA A 377 -2.29 -0.53 -18.05
CA ALA A 377 -1.50 0.49 -17.38
C ALA A 377 -0.84 1.42 -18.42
N SER A 378 -0.89 2.72 -18.16
CA SER A 378 -0.26 3.76 -19.00
C SER A 378 0.40 4.84 -18.14
N SER A 379 0.49 4.65 -16.84
CA SER A 379 1.05 5.57 -15.87
C SER A 379 1.66 4.80 -14.70
N LEU A 380 2.56 5.42 -13.96
CA LEU A 380 3.00 4.95 -12.64
C LEU A 380 1.89 5.12 -11.60
N PHE A 381 1.04 6.11 -11.81
CA PHE A 381 0.04 6.59 -10.87
C PHE A 381 -1.38 6.35 -11.38
N ASN A 382 -1.63 5.16 -11.97
CA ASN A 382 -2.94 4.83 -12.54
C ASN A 382 -4.08 5.08 -11.55
N ASN A 383 -5.27 5.40 -12.06
CA ASN A 383 -6.49 5.62 -11.28
C ASN A 383 -6.39 6.78 -10.28
N SER A 384 -5.52 7.75 -10.49
CA SER A 384 -5.33 8.89 -9.59
C SER A 384 -5.12 10.19 -10.34
N GLU A 385 -5.25 11.30 -9.63
CA GLU A 385 -4.97 12.65 -10.14
C GLU A 385 -3.47 12.92 -10.37
N PHE A 386 -2.61 12.00 -9.91
CA PHE A 386 -1.15 12.08 -10.07
C PHE A 386 -0.66 11.49 -11.40
N ALA A 387 -1.49 10.75 -12.12
CA ALA A 387 -1.20 10.30 -13.48
C ALA A 387 -1.09 11.46 -14.44
N ALA A 388 -0.09 11.44 -15.33
CA ALA A 388 0.05 12.43 -16.39
C ALA A 388 -1.16 12.38 -17.35
N GLU A 389 -1.68 13.53 -17.73
CA GLU A 389 -2.82 13.69 -18.64
C GLU A 389 -2.53 14.78 -19.66
N GLY A 390 -3.07 14.64 -20.86
CA GLY A 390 -2.98 15.66 -21.89
C GLY A 390 -1.54 16.17 -22.13
N LEU A 391 -1.41 17.46 -22.39
CA LEU A 391 -0.11 18.16 -22.48
C LEU A 391 0.41 18.50 -21.08
N PRO A 392 1.74 18.64 -20.89
CA PRO A 392 2.29 19.01 -19.59
C PRO A 392 1.83 20.39 -19.13
N SER A 393 1.51 20.53 -17.84
CA SER A 393 1.21 21.80 -17.19
C SER A 393 2.45 22.71 -17.14
N ALA A 394 2.26 23.98 -16.76
CA ALA A 394 3.36 24.91 -16.55
C ALA A 394 4.29 24.41 -15.42
N GLY A 395 3.75 23.81 -14.36
CA GLY A 395 4.53 23.23 -13.26
C GLY A 395 5.32 21.99 -13.69
N GLU A 396 4.71 21.08 -14.46
CA GLU A 396 5.42 19.95 -15.08
C GLU A 396 6.57 20.43 -15.98
N LEU A 397 6.30 21.43 -16.86
CA LEU A 397 7.31 21.99 -17.76
C LEU A 397 8.48 22.62 -16.99
N ALA A 398 8.23 23.34 -15.90
CA ALA A 398 9.30 23.94 -15.09
C ALA A 398 10.29 22.88 -14.57
N LEU A 399 9.84 21.66 -14.28
CA LEU A 399 10.67 20.53 -13.86
C LEU A 399 11.39 19.84 -15.03
N LEU A 400 10.76 19.79 -16.19
CA LEU A 400 11.25 19.06 -17.37
C LEU A 400 12.21 19.86 -18.25
N GLU A 401 11.97 21.18 -18.40
CA GLU A 401 12.73 22.06 -19.33
C GLU A 401 14.24 22.05 -19.12
N PRO A 402 14.78 22.02 -17.89
CA PRO A 402 16.21 21.97 -17.69
C PRO A 402 16.89 20.77 -18.36
N TYR A 403 16.13 19.70 -18.60
CA TYR A 403 16.61 18.43 -19.16
C TYR A 403 16.12 18.16 -20.58
N ARG A 404 15.60 19.16 -21.29
CA ARG A 404 15.00 19.01 -22.63
C ARG A 404 15.91 18.31 -23.65
N ARG A 405 17.22 18.50 -23.54
CA ARG A 405 18.18 17.88 -24.47
C ARG A 405 18.46 16.40 -24.17
N GLU A 406 18.18 15.95 -22.97
CA GLU A 406 18.45 14.59 -22.50
C GLU A 406 17.21 13.70 -22.57
N LEU A 407 16.03 14.32 -22.54
CA LEU A 407 14.75 13.61 -22.50
C LEU A 407 14.21 13.37 -23.92
N PRO A 408 13.46 12.25 -24.12
CA PRO A 408 12.72 12.03 -25.35
C PRO A 408 11.77 13.21 -25.66
N LYS A 409 11.64 13.59 -26.90
CA LYS A 409 10.76 14.70 -27.32
C LYS A 409 9.30 14.49 -26.90
N GLN A 410 8.86 13.25 -26.85
CA GLN A 410 7.51 12.84 -26.46
C GLN A 410 7.15 13.24 -25.03
N VAL A 411 8.13 13.37 -24.13
CA VAL A 411 7.92 13.82 -22.73
C VAL A 411 7.24 15.20 -22.68
N PHE A 412 7.49 16.05 -23.68
CA PHE A 412 6.94 17.41 -23.80
C PHE A 412 5.63 17.46 -24.61
N GLY A 413 5.16 16.32 -25.05
CA GLY A 413 3.90 16.14 -25.80
C GLY A 413 2.77 15.58 -24.92
N PRO A 414 1.77 14.93 -25.53
CA PRO A 414 0.71 14.24 -24.81
C PRO A 414 1.27 13.19 -23.83
N ALA A 415 0.49 12.92 -22.78
CA ALA A 415 0.82 11.84 -21.84
C ALA A 415 0.96 10.50 -22.57
N PHE A 416 1.76 9.60 -22.03
CA PHE A 416 1.96 8.27 -22.59
C PHE A 416 0.67 7.46 -22.58
N VAL A 417 0.41 6.77 -23.69
CA VAL A 417 -0.66 5.78 -23.80
C VAL A 417 -0.04 4.47 -24.27
N ALA A 418 -0.17 3.43 -23.47
CA ALA A 418 0.38 2.13 -23.83
C ALA A 418 -0.27 1.59 -25.10
N PRO A 419 0.52 1.03 -26.05
CA PRO A 419 -0.02 0.46 -27.26
C PRO A 419 -1.08 -0.61 -26.98
N GLY A 420 -2.23 -0.50 -27.62
CA GLY A 420 -3.32 -1.48 -27.51
C GLY A 420 -3.66 -2.06 -28.87
N THR A 421 -4.21 -3.26 -28.86
CA THR A 421 -4.67 -3.95 -30.08
C THR A 421 -6.20 -3.94 -30.19
N GLY A 422 -6.91 -3.71 -29.07
CA GLY A 422 -8.36 -3.89 -28.99
C GLY A 422 -8.79 -5.33 -29.27
N GLY A 423 -7.86 -6.30 -29.22
CA GLY A 423 -8.10 -7.68 -29.63
C GLY A 423 -8.14 -7.89 -31.15
N GLU A 424 -7.78 -6.86 -31.95
CA GLU A 424 -7.80 -6.92 -33.41
C GLU A 424 -6.45 -7.38 -33.99
N PRO A 425 -6.38 -8.54 -34.70
CA PRO A 425 -5.15 -9.06 -35.26
C PRO A 425 -4.44 -8.09 -36.22
N ALA A 426 -5.21 -7.26 -36.96
CA ALA A 426 -4.65 -6.26 -37.87
C ALA A 426 -3.83 -5.18 -37.15
N ARG A 427 -4.30 -4.73 -35.97
CA ARG A 427 -3.59 -3.75 -35.13
C ARG A 427 -2.33 -4.38 -34.53
N LEU A 428 -2.41 -5.62 -34.05
CA LEU A 428 -1.22 -6.33 -33.59
C LEU A 428 -0.18 -6.44 -34.70
N ARG A 429 -0.60 -6.78 -35.93
CA ARG A 429 0.31 -6.84 -37.08
C ARG A 429 0.96 -5.49 -37.36
N ALA A 430 0.21 -4.40 -37.29
CA ALA A 430 0.76 -3.04 -37.48
C ALA A 430 1.80 -2.71 -36.40
N ASN A 431 1.50 -3.01 -35.13
CA ASN A 431 2.43 -2.83 -34.02
C ASN A 431 3.72 -3.65 -34.21
N LEU A 432 3.62 -4.89 -34.65
CA LEU A 432 4.78 -5.76 -34.91
C LEU A 432 5.63 -5.25 -36.09
N LEU A 433 5.01 -4.69 -37.15
CA LEU A 433 5.74 -4.07 -38.25
C LEU A 433 6.50 -2.82 -37.80
N GLN A 434 5.88 -1.98 -36.97
CA GLN A 434 6.55 -0.83 -36.37
C GLN A 434 7.70 -1.26 -35.44
N ALA A 435 7.47 -2.27 -34.61
CA ALA A 435 8.52 -2.85 -33.75
C ALA A 435 9.72 -3.34 -34.56
N ARG A 436 9.47 -4.04 -35.67
CA ARG A 436 10.55 -4.48 -36.57
C ARG A 436 11.35 -3.30 -37.12
N SER A 437 10.69 -2.26 -37.62
CA SER A 437 11.37 -1.05 -38.13
C SER A 437 12.25 -0.38 -37.06
N LEU A 438 11.78 -0.31 -35.81
CA LEU A 438 12.56 0.22 -34.69
C LEU A 438 13.80 -0.64 -34.38
N LEU A 439 13.65 -1.97 -34.40
CA LEU A 439 14.73 -2.91 -34.17
C LEU A 439 15.78 -2.83 -35.29
N GLU A 440 15.36 -2.72 -36.55
CA GLU A 440 16.24 -2.54 -37.68
C GLU A 440 17.02 -1.20 -37.56
N ALA A 441 16.33 -0.10 -37.20
CA ALA A 441 16.95 1.18 -36.95
C ALA A 441 17.93 1.13 -35.76
N ALA A 442 17.70 0.27 -34.78
CA ALA A 442 18.61 0.01 -33.65
C ALA A 442 19.78 -0.93 -34.00
N GLY A 443 19.87 -1.38 -35.28
CA GLY A 443 20.99 -2.21 -35.77
C GLY A 443 20.77 -3.71 -35.68
N TRP A 444 19.56 -4.16 -35.34
CA TRP A 444 19.18 -5.58 -35.33
C TRP A 444 18.65 -6.01 -36.68
N LYS A 445 19.27 -7.01 -37.31
CA LYS A 445 18.89 -7.50 -38.65
C LYS A 445 18.40 -8.94 -38.60
N LEU A 446 17.36 -9.24 -39.38
CA LEU A 446 16.85 -10.60 -39.50
C LEU A 446 17.86 -11.44 -40.30
N ALA A 447 18.33 -12.54 -39.73
CA ALA A 447 19.23 -13.48 -40.36
C ALA A 447 18.46 -14.59 -41.09
N ALA A 448 19.16 -15.41 -41.88
CA ALA A 448 18.55 -16.49 -42.64
C ALA A 448 17.86 -17.56 -41.79
N ASP A 449 18.26 -17.70 -40.53
CA ASP A 449 17.65 -18.60 -39.55
C ASP A 449 16.37 -18.04 -38.89
N GLY A 450 15.92 -16.87 -39.36
CA GLY A 450 14.73 -16.20 -38.81
C GLY A 450 14.96 -15.51 -37.47
N ARG A 451 16.21 -15.39 -37.00
CA ARG A 451 16.56 -14.69 -35.75
C ARG A 451 17.12 -13.29 -36.01
N LEU A 452 16.79 -12.35 -35.10
CA LEU A 452 17.44 -11.04 -35.11
C LEU A 452 18.88 -11.19 -34.59
N ARG A 453 19.82 -10.51 -35.27
CA ARG A 453 21.23 -10.46 -34.87
C ARG A 453 21.76 -9.04 -34.95
N ASN A 454 22.65 -8.70 -34.03
CA ASN A 454 23.37 -7.42 -34.03
C ASN A 454 24.55 -7.43 -35.04
N ALA A 455 25.28 -6.33 -35.13
CA ALA A 455 26.42 -6.20 -36.04
C ALA A 455 27.55 -7.18 -35.73
N LYS A 456 27.60 -7.77 -34.52
CA LYS A 456 28.57 -8.80 -34.13
C LYS A 456 28.08 -10.24 -34.45
N GLY A 457 26.88 -10.39 -34.97
CA GLY A 457 26.24 -11.70 -35.23
C GLY A 457 25.61 -12.33 -33.99
N GLU A 458 25.57 -11.64 -32.83
CA GLU A 458 24.97 -12.15 -31.62
C GLU A 458 23.43 -12.12 -31.73
N PRO A 459 22.73 -13.23 -31.36
CA PRO A 459 21.28 -13.28 -31.46
C PRO A 459 20.59 -12.39 -30.42
N PHE A 460 19.39 -11.87 -30.75
CA PHE A 460 18.55 -11.18 -29.79
C PHE A 460 17.81 -12.19 -28.92
N GLU A 461 18.36 -12.48 -27.77
CA GLU A 461 17.74 -13.36 -26.78
C GLU A 461 17.93 -12.80 -25.37
N PHE A 462 16.93 -13.01 -24.50
CA PHE A 462 16.97 -12.59 -23.11
C PHE A 462 16.16 -13.52 -22.21
N GLU A 463 16.50 -13.50 -20.92
CA GLU A 463 15.85 -14.30 -19.89
C GLU A 463 14.73 -13.51 -19.19
N TYR A 464 13.55 -14.12 -19.07
CA TYR A 464 12.49 -13.68 -18.16
C TYR A 464 12.53 -14.52 -16.90
N LEU A 465 12.89 -13.91 -15.76
CA LEU A 465 13.00 -14.57 -14.48
C LEU A 465 11.64 -14.56 -13.75
N SER A 466 11.15 -15.72 -13.31
CA SER A 466 9.86 -15.89 -12.64
C SER A 466 9.92 -16.85 -11.45
N PRO A 467 9.24 -16.53 -10.31
CA PRO A 467 9.08 -17.47 -9.20
C PRO A 467 7.82 -18.33 -9.33
N ASN A 468 7.08 -18.22 -10.44
CA ASN A 468 5.77 -18.84 -10.60
C ASN A 468 5.78 -19.90 -11.69
N GLU A 469 4.98 -20.94 -11.46
CA GLU A 469 4.68 -21.94 -12.47
C GLU A 469 3.73 -21.38 -13.55
N GLY A 470 3.91 -21.89 -14.76
CA GLY A 470 3.11 -21.55 -15.91
C GLY A 470 3.58 -20.28 -16.63
N SER A 471 3.50 -20.30 -17.94
CA SER A 471 3.93 -19.20 -18.78
C SER A 471 2.81 -18.17 -18.94
N ARG A 472 2.84 -17.13 -18.10
CA ARG A 472 2.03 -15.92 -18.36
C ARG A 472 2.57 -15.12 -19.56
N MET A 473 3.77 -15.46 -20.03
CA MET A 473 4.46 -14.80 -21.14
C MET A 473 4.21 -15.48 -22.48
N ALA A 474 3.48 -16.61 -22.54
CA ALA A 474 3.35 -17.42 -23.75
C ALA A 474 2.85 -16.64 -24.98
N ASP A 475 1.82 -15.80 -24.80
CA ASP A 475 1.29 -15.00 -25.91
C ASP A 475 2.30 -13.93 -26.36
N TRP A 476 3.03 -13.35 -25.43
CA TRP A 476 4.09 -12.38 -25.75
C TRP A 476 5.31 -13.05 -26.37
N GLU A 477 5.74 -14.21 -25.84
CA GLU A 477 6.81 -15.03 -26.39
C GLU A 477 6.54 -15.35 -27.87
N HIS A 478 5.30 -15.73 -28.20
CA HIS A 478 4.89 -15.97 -29.59
C HIS A 478 5.01 -14.71 -30.48
N ASN A 479 4.66 -13.52 -29.97
CA ASN A 479 4.80 -12.27 -30.73
C ASN A 479 6.27 -11.87 -30.90
N LEU A 480 7.10 -12.07 -29.88
CA LEU A 480 8.55 -11.85 -29.94
C LEU A 480 9.23 -12.81 -30.94
N ASP A 481 8.79 -14.07 -30.99
CA ASP A 481 9.29 -15.03 -31.94
C ASP A 481 9.02 -14.63 -33.40
N LYS A 482 7.83 -14.03 -33.68
CA LYS A 482 7.52 -13.44 -35.02
C LYS A 482 8.48 -12.30 -35.41
N LEU A 483 9.04 -11.62 -34.43
CA LEU A 483 10.06 -10.58 -34.65
C LEU A 483 11.48 -11.17 -34.78
N GLY A 484 11.67 -12.45 -34.50
CA GLY A 484 12.97 -13.10 -34.46
C GLY A 484 13.72 -12.93 -33.12
N ILE A 485 13.01 -12.55 -32.08
CA ILE A 485 13.53 -12.41 -30.70
C ILE A 485 13.21 -13.68 -29.92
N LYS A 486 14.17 -14.18 -29.14
CA LYS A 486 13.96 -15.34 -28.28
C LYS A 486 13.84 -14.93 -26.82
N LEU A 487 12.65 -15.13 -26.24
CA LEU A 487 12.42 -15.03 -24.80
C LEU A 487 12.64 -16.41 -24.16
N LYS A 488 13.45 -16.48 -23.11
CA LYS A 488 13.71 -17.68 -22.32
C LYS A 488 13.11 -17.53 -20.93
N THR A 489 12.00 -18.19 -20.65
CA THR A 489 11.42 -18.16 -19.31
C THR A 489 12.24 -19.04 -18.35
N ARG A 490 12.81 -18.42 -17.31
CA ARG A 490 13.54 -19.10 -16.24
C ARG A 490 12.71 -19.11 -14.97
N GLN A 491 12.17 -20.26 -14.64
CA GLN A 491 11.49 -20.48 -13.38
C GLN A 491 12.48 -20.90 -12.31
N VAL A 492 12.39 -20.30 -11.13
CA VAL A 492 13.18 -20.61 -9.94
C VAL A 492 12.30 -20.58 -8.69
N ASP A 493 12.76 -21.20 -7.60
CA ASP A 493 12.10 -21.05 -6.32
C ASP A 493 12.16 -19.60 -5.81
N PHE A 494 11.30 -19.27 -4.84
CA PHE A 494 11.15 -17.89 -4.39
C PHE A 494 12.41 -17.35 -3.68
N ALA A 495 13.17 -18.19 -2.98
CA ALA A 495 14.38 -17.75 -2.28
C ALA A 495 15.48 -17.37 -3.28
N LEU A 496 15.68 -18.20 -4.30
CA LEU A 496 16.61 -17.90 -5.39
C LEU A 496 16.15 -16.70 -6.22
N TYR A 497 14.83 -16.57 -6.49
CA TYR A 497 14.26 -15.39 -7.15
C TYR A 497 14.60 -14.11 -6.41
N ARG A 498 14.37 -14.08 -5.09
CA ARG A 498 14.68 -12.91 -4.23
C ARG A 498 16.17 -12.56 -4.29
N ARG A 499 17.04 -13.54 -4.12
CA ARG A 499 18.48 -13.33 -4.16
C ARG A 499 18.93 -12.75 -5.51
N ARG A 500 18.43 -13.30 -6.64
CA ARG A 500 18.76 -12.79 -7.97
C ARG A 500 18.25 -11.35 -8.18
N LEU A 501 17.08 -10.99 -7.64
CA LEU A 501 16.58 -9.61 -7.64
C LEU A 501 17.51 -8.69 -6.85
N GLU A 502 17.91 -9.09 -5.65
CA GLU A 502 18.80 -8.30 -4.78
C GLU A 502 20.19 -8.08 -5.39
N GLU A 503 20.66 -9.03 -6.18
CA GLU A 503 21.93 -8.96 -6.91
C GLU A 503 21.80 -8.32 -8.30
N TYR A 504 20.58 -7.97 -8.75
CA TYR A 504 20.27 -7.51 -10.11
C TYR A 504 20.70 -8.49 -11.21
N ASP A 505 20.72 -9.79 -10.90
CA ASP A 505 21.09 -10.86 -11.82
C ASP A 505 19.87 -11.41 -12.57
N PHE A 506 19.36 -10.63 -13.51
CA PHE A 506 18.27 -10.97 -14.41
C PHE A 506 18.31 -10.05 -15.64
N ASP A 507 17.62 -10.44 -16.71
CA ASP A 507 17.42 -9.58 -17.85
C ASP A 507 16.06 -8.86 -17.76
N MET A 508 14.97 -9.59 -17.52
CA MET A 508 13.63 -9.06 -17.36
C MET A 508 12.89 -9.75 -16.22
N VAL A 509 12.09 -9.00 -15.47
CA VAL A 509 11.21 -9.47 -14.39
C VAL A 509 9.87 -8.77 -14.44
N THR A 510 8.81 -9.40 -13.90
CA THR A 510 7.55 -8.68 -13.64
C THR A 510 7.55 -8.13 -12.23
N ILE A 511 7.36 -6.83 -12.09
CA ILE A 511 7.19 -6.13 -10.82
C ILE A 511 5.75 -5.61 -10.70
N VAL A 512 5.23 -5.64 -9.48
CA VAL A 512 3.94 -5.05 -9.12
C VAL A 512 4.21 -3.94 -8.13
N GLU A 513 3.94 -2.72 -8.54
CA GLU A 513 3.94 -1.55 -7.67
C GLU A 513 2.60 -1.47 -6.93
N GLY A 514 2.63 -1.12 -5.66
CA GLY A 514 1.45 -1.19 -4.79
C GLY A 514 0.47 -0.02 -4.95
N ASP A 515 -0.67 -0.17 -4.30
CA ASP A 515 -1.68 0.89 -4.19
C ASP A 515 -1.18 2.00 -3.27
N PHE A 516 -1.62 3.22 -3.50
CA PHE A 516 -1.27 4.40 -2.70
C PHE A 516 -2.48 5.34 -2.55
N THR A 517 -2.49 6.15 -1.52
CA THR A 517 -3.41 7.29 -1.41
C THR A 517 -2.73 8.55 -1.93
N ILE A 518 -1.50 8.78 -1.50
CA ILE A 518 -0.60 9.83 -2.00
C ILE A 518 0.71 9.16 -2.41
N PRO A 519 1.31 9.50 -3.57
CA PRO A 519 2.63 9.01 -3.95
C PRO A 519 3.70 9.42 -2.94
N SER A 520 4.55 8.48 -2.54
CA SER A 520 5.67 8.71 -1.62
C SER A 520 6.95 9.00 -2.39
N ALA A 521 7.55 10.17 -2.15
CA ALA A 521 8.85 10.51 -2.75
C ALA A 521 9.95 9.51 -2.35
N ALA A 522 9.88 8.93 -1.15
CA ALA A 522 10.83 7.92 -0.69
C ALA A 522 10.67 6.60 -1.45
N ASP A 523 9.44 6.14 -1.67
CA ASP A 523 9.16 4.93 -2.44
C ASP A 523 9.62 5.11 -3.89
N GLU A 524 9.28 6.23 -4.53
CA GLU A 524 9.70 6.52 -5.91
C GLU A 524 11.23 6.69 -6.04
N THR A 525 11.91 7.22 -5.01
CA THR A 525 13.38 7.29 -4.97
C THR A 525 14.00 5.89 -4.89
N SER A 526 13.38 4.97 -4.14
CA SER A 526 13.81 3.57 -4.11
C SER A 526 13.66 2.88 -5.46
N LEU A 527 12.60 3.21 -6.23
CA LEU A 527 12.29 2.60 -7.52
C LEU A 527 13.07 3.18 -8.70
N TYR A 528 13.34 4.50 -8.70
CA TYR A 528 13.84 5.23 -9.88
C TYR A 528 15.06 6.12 -9.60
N GLY A 529 15.43 6.36 -8.35
CA GLY A 529 16.56 7.24 -8.00
C GLY A 529 17.91 6.66 -8.43
N SER A 530 18.82 7.53 -8.91
CA SER A 530 20.12 7.10 -9.44
C SER A 530 20.98 6.38 -8.41
N LYS A 531 20.95 6.79 -7.15
CA LYS A 531 21.69 6.13 -6.06
C LYS A 531 21.21 4.71 -5.82
N SER A 532 19.90 4.50 -5.84
CA SER A 532 19.26 3.19 -5.65
C SER A 532 19.66 2.17 -6.72
N ALA A 533 20.10 2.62 -7.90
CA ALA A 533 20.48 1.75 -9.01
C ALA A 533 21.70 0.87 -8.71
N ASP A 534 22.62 1.31 -7.85
CA ASP A 534 23.86 0.56 -7.54
C ASP A 534 23.83 -0.12 -6.17
N GLU A 535 22.81 0.16 -5.36
CA GLU A 535 22.66 -0.41 -4.02
C GLU A 535 22.00 -1.79 -4.09
N LYS A 536 22.76 -2.86 -3.88
CA LYS A 536 22.24 -4.22 -3.83
C LYS A 536 21.13 -4.35 -2.79
N GLY A 537 20.05 -5.01 -3.19
CA GLY A 537 18.87 -5.17 -2.35
C GLY A 537 17.88 -4.01 -2.39
N ASN A 538 18.17 -2.93 -3.13
CA ASN A 538 17.23 -1.85 -3.38
C ASN A 538 16.25 -2.19 -4.52
N ASN A 539 15.21 -1.37 -4.72
CA ASN A 539 14.10 -1.65 -5.62
C ASN A 539 14.26 -1.06 -7.03
N ASN A 540 15.37 -0.35 -7.33
CA ASN A 540 15.63 0.13 -8.69
C ASN A 540 16.08 -1.04 -9.60
N PHE A 541 15.16 -1.98 -9.82
CA PHE A 541 15.39 -3.18 -10.62
C PHE A 541 15.77 -2.85 -12.07
N ARG A 542 15.24 -1.76 -12.60
CA ARG A 542 15.52 -1.27 -13.94
C ARG A 542 16.95 -0.74 -14.10
N GLY A 543 17.58 -0.29 -13.02
CA GLY A 543 18.91 0.33 -13.05
C GLY A 543 18.90 1.72 -13.65
N VAL A 544 17.81 2.47 -13.43
CA VAL A 544 17.66 3.85 -13.91
C VAL A 544 18.67 4.77 -13.25
N LYS A 545 19.35 5.56 -14.07
CA LYS A 545 20.22 6.68 -13.65
C LYS A 545 19.90 7.88 -14.53
N SER A 546 19.25 8.87 -13.95
CA SER A 546 18.80 10.05 -14.69
C SER A 546 18.78 11.28 -13.80
N ALA A 547 19.54 12.30 -14.15
CA ALA A 547 19.57 13.58 -13.44
C ALA A 547 18.19 14.25 -13.43
N ALA A 548 17.41 14.10 -14.51
CA ALA A 548 16.04 14.60 -14.58
C ALA A 548 15.14 13.92 -13.55
N VAL A 549 15.24 12.59 -13.41
CA VAL A 549 14.47 11.84 -12.41
C VAL A 549 14.87 12.26 -10.99
N ASP A 550 16.16 12.33 -10.68
CA ASP A 550 16.64 12.74 -9.36
C ASP A 550 16.16 14.15 -8.99
N HIS A 551 16.16 15.09 -9.95
CA HIS A 551 15.62 16.44 -9.77
C HIS A 551 14.11 16.44 -9.46
N ILE A 552 13.34 15.64 -10.20
CA ILE A 552 11.89 15.53 -9.98
C ILE A 552 11.56 14.88 -8.63
N LEU A 553 12.28 13.83 -8.24
CA LEU A 553 12.13 13.17 -6.95
C LEU A 553 12.43 14.11 -5.78
N ASP A 554 13.45 14.96 -5.93
CA ASP A 554 13.74 16.01 -4.96
C ASP A 554 12.61 17.05 -4.88
N ALA A 555 12.01 17.44 -6.02
CA ALA A 555 10.83 18.32 -6.05
C ALA A 555 9.62 17.66 -5.37
N MET A 556 9.36 16.36 -5.60
CA MET A 556 8.31 15.61 -4.89
C MET A 556 8.51 15.66 -3.38
N SER A 557 9.75 15.44 -2.90
CA SER A 557 10.07 15.42 -1.47
C SER A 557 9.86 16.78 -0.79
N ARG A 558 10.02 17.88 -1.55
CA ARG A 558 9.88 19.27 -1.07
C ARG A 558 8.49 19.86 -1.30
N ALA A 559 7.58 19.14 -1.95
CA ALA A 559 6.26 19.66 -2.28
C ALA A 559 5.48 20.08 -1.02
N LYS A 560 5.07 21.34 -0.98
CA LYS A 560 4.28 21.92 0.13
C LYS A 560 2.79 21.99 -0.18
N THR A 561 2.42 21.86 -1.44
CA THR A 561 1.03 21.89 -1.91
C THR A 561 0.73 20.63 -2.71
N LEU A 562 -0.55 20.24 -2.75
CA LEU A 562 -1.00 19.10 -3.55
C LEU A 562 -0.73 19.33 -5.05
N GLU A 563 -0.86 20.57 -5.52
CA GLU A 563 -0.56 20.95 -6.90
C GLU A 563 0.91 20.70 -7.25
N ALA A 564 1.83 21.20 -6.40
CA ALA A 564 3.28 20.97 -6.61
C ALA A 564 3.64 19.48 -6.59
N LEU A 565 3.04 18.68 -5.70
CA LEU A 565 3.22 17.24 -5.68
C LEU A 565 2.66 16.59 -6.95
N ARG A 566 1.48 17.00 -7.39
CA ARG A 566 0.85 16.51 -8.62
C ARG A 566 1.71 16.80 -9.85
N ASP A 567 2.21 18.01 -9.98
CA ASP A 567 3.08 18.39 -11.10
C ASP A 567 4.37 17.55 -11.10
N ALA A 568 4.99 17.35 -9.95
CA ALA A 568 6.18 16.53 -9.84
C ALA A 568 5.91 15.05 -10.17
N CYS A 569 4.82 14.48 -9.67
CA CYS A 569 4.43 13.11 -10.01
C CYS A 569 4.15 12.95 -11.52
N ARG A 570 3.43 13.88 -12.12
CA ARG A 570 3.14 13.86 -13.57
C ARG A 570 4.39 14.04 -14.43
N ALA A 571 5.32 14.89 -13.99
CA ALA A 571 6.62 15.01 -14.65
C ALA A 571 7.42 13.71 -14.58
N LEU A 572 7.46 13.04 -13.41
CA LEU A 572 8.10 11.73 -13.25
C LEU A 572 7.45 10.69 -14.17
N ASP A 573 6.13 10.63 -14.16
CA ASP A 573 5.35 9.71 -14.99
C ASP A 573 5.68 9.85 -16.47
N ARG A 574 5.70 11.09 -17.01
CA ARG A 574 6.11 11.35 -18.40
C ARG A 574 7.51 10.85 -18.70
N VAL A 575 8.47 11.14 -17.81
CA VAL A 575 9.86 10.74 -18.03
C VAL A 575 9.99 9.22 -18.03
N VAL A 576 9.41 8.54 -17.05
CA VAL A 576 9.51 7.08 -16.94
C VAL A 576 8.82 6.37 -18.10
N MET A 577 7.59 6.77 -18.40
CA MET A 577 6.78 6.08 -19.41
C MET A 577 7.31 6.30 -20.83
N TRP A 578 7.72 7.51 -21.21
CA TRP A 578 8.27 7.79 -22.54
C TRP A 578 9.72 7.32 -22.73
N ASN A 579 10.42 6.96 -21.65
CA ASN A 579 11.70 6.26 -21.76
C ASN A 579 11.55 4.75 -21.97
N HIS A 580 10.33 4.20 -21.87
CA HIS A 580 10.05 2.77 -22.05
C HIS A 580 10.94 1.86 -21.19
N TRP A 581 11.25 2.25 -19.95
CA TRP A 581 12.12 1.41 -19.09
C TRP A 581 11.45 0.11 -18.65
N GLN A 582 10.16 0.02 -18.87
CA GLN A 582 9.32 -1.13 -18.57
C GLN A 582 8.24 -1.31 -19.64
N VAL A 583 7.72 -2.51 -19.79
CA VAL A 583 6.52 -2.77 -20.59
C VAL A 583 5.32 -2.80 -19.64
N PRO A 584 4.49 -1.74 -19.61
CA PRO A 584 3.32 -1.71 -18.74
C PRO A 584 2.35 -2.83 -19.08
N GLU A 585 1.78 -3.47 -18.06
CA GLU A 585 0.78 -4.51 -18.27
C GLU A 585 -0.60 -4.03 -17.83
N LEU A 586 -0.85 -4.02 -16.54
CA LEU A 586 -2.19 -3.84 -16.01
C LEU A 586 -2.22 -3.17 -14.64
N TYR A 587 -3.42 -2.69 -14.30
CA TYR A 587 -3.81 -2.32 -12.94
C TYR A 587 -5.27 -2.69 -12.67
N PHE A 588 -5.67 -2.66 -11.39
CA PHE A 588 -7.04 -2.84 -10.97
C PHE A 588 -7.71 -1.48 -10.73
N ALA A 589 -8.79 -1.18 -11.46
CA ALA A 589 -9.58 0.04 -11.22
C ALA A 589 -10.70 -0.16 -10.19
N ALA A 590 -10.88 -1.38 -9.70
CA ALA A 590 -11.96 -1.76 -8.79
C ALA A 590 -11.58 -2.96 -7.95
N GLU A 591 -12.27 -3.16 -6.85
CA GLU A 591 -12.20 -4.39 -6.05
C GLU A 591 -13.34 -5.34 -6.42
N PRO A 592 -13.04 -6.48 -7.06
CA PRO A 592 -14.05 -7.48 -7.39
C PRO A 592 -14.47 -8.25 -6.15
N ALA A 593 -15.76 -8.24 -5.81
CA ALA A 593 -16.28 -9.00 -4.68
C ALA A 593 -17.56 -9.75 -4.99
N SER A 594 -17.70 -10.92 -4.39
CA SER A 594 -18.98 -11.61 -4.27
C SER A 594 -19.39 -11.64 -2.80
N TYR A 595 -20.67 -11.42 -2.55
CA TYR A 595 -21.19 -11.43 -1.18
C TYR A 595 -22.66 -11.90 -1.14
N TRP A 596 -23.03 -12.54 -0.05
CA TRP A 596 -24.40 -12.96 0.19
C TRP A 596 -25.31 -11.75 0.36
N ASN A 597 -26.45 -11.72 -0.32
CA ASN A 597 -27.38 -10.59 -0.40
C ASN A 597 -28.21 -10.39 0.87
N LYS A 598 -27.55 -10.37 2.02
CA LYS A 598 -28.18 -10.14 3.33
C LYS A 598 -27.77 -8.80 3.96
N PHE A 599 -26.91 -8.06 3.29
CA PHE A 599 -26.33 -6.84 3.84
C PHE A 599 -27.05 -5.58 3.36
N GLY A 600 -27.30 -4.66 4.29
CA GLY A 600 -27.47 -3.26 4.01
C GLY A 600 -26.11 -2.55 4.05
N MET A 601 -26.00 -1.44 3.35
CA MET A 601 -24.78 -0.63 3.27
C MET A 601 -25.14 0.86 3.22
N PRO A 602 -24.27 1.75 3.71
CA PRO A 602 -24.48 3.20 3.58
C PRO A 602 -24.71 3.62 2.13
N ALA A 603 -25.56 4.61 1.92
CA ALA A 603 -25.87 5.13 0.58
C ALA A 603 -24.63 5.71 -0.12
N THR A 604 -23.73 6.32 0.65
CA THR A 604 -22.45 6.87 0.15
C THR A 604 -21.33 5.90 0.48
N ARG A 605 -20.50 5.60 -0.50
CA ARG A 605 -19.25 4.86 -0.32
C ARG A 605 -18.11 5.80 0.00
N PRO A 606 -17.12 5.38 0.80
CA PRO A 606 -15.86 6.10 0.88
C PRO A 606 -15.13 6.07 -0.48
N LYS A 607 -14.23 6.99 -0.69
CA LYS A 607 -13.37 7.01 -1.90
C LYS A 607 -12.24 5.99 -1.77
N TYR A 608 -11.65 5.93 -0.59
CA TYR A 608 -10.49 5.12 -0.24
C TYR A 608 -10.92 4.05 0.75
N PHE A 609 -11.02 2.81 0.30
CA PHE A 609 -11.45 1.68 1.12
C PHE A 609 -10.97 0.36 0.54
N THR A 610 -11.07 -0.70 1.31
CA THR A 610 -10.90 -2.08 0.85
C THR A 610 -12.10 -2.94 1.20
N ILE A 611 -12.31 -4.03 0.46
CA ILE A 611 -13.34 -5.04 0.74
C ILE A 611 -12.88 -6.01 1.82
N ASP A 612 -11.61 -6.35 1.84
CA ASP A 612 -11.03 -7.21 2.87
C ASP A 612 -9.97 -6.45 3.69
N SER A 613 -9.65 -7.00 4.84
CA SER A 613 -8.78 -6.36 5.83
C SER A 613 -7.33 -6.76 5.72
N ALA A 614 -6.97 -7.58 4.72
CA ALA A 614 -5.76 -8.37 4.88
C ALA A 614 -4.47 -7.56 4.88
N LEU A 615 -4.38 -6.47 4.12
CA LEU A 615 -3.08 -5.83 3.85
C LEU A 615 -3.17 -4.35 3.46
N SER A 616 -4.30 -3.69 3.67
CA SER A 616 -4.49 -2.29 3.28
C SER A 616 -4.51 -1.36 4.48
N GLU A 617 -3.88 -0.21 4.36
CA GLU A 617 -4.03 0.92 5.30
C GLU A 617 -5.43 1.54 5.22
N GLN A 618 -6.17 1.21 4.16
CA GLN A 618 -7.50 1.72 3.91
C GLN A 618 -8.55 1.05 4.81
N PRO A 619 -9.61 1.76 5.22
CA PRO A 619 -10.65 1.20 6.06
C PRO A 619 -11.36 0.03 5.34
N PRO A 620 -11.50 -1.13 6.00
CA PRO A 620 -12.25 -2.27 5.48
C PRO A 620 -13.76 -1.99 5.56
N TRP A 621 -14.26 -1.19 4.65
CA TRP A 621 -15.61 -0.61 4.71
C TRP A 621 -16.75 -1.61 4.95
N PRO A 622 -16.79 -2.79 4.29
CA PRO A 622 -17.85 -3.77 4.57
C PRO A 622 -17.83 -4.28 6.02
N LEU A 623 -16.65 -4.46 6.58
CA LEU A 623 -16.49 -5.03 7.92
C LEU A 623 -16.91 -4.05 9.01
N ILE A 624 -16.72 -2.75 8.77
CA ILE A 624 -16.97 -1.72 9.77
C ILE A 624 -18.30 -0.99 9.58
N ALA A 625 -18.82 -0.84 8.34
CA ALA A 625 -19.96 0.03 8.04
C ALA A 625 -21.24 -0.70 7.60
N TRP A 626 -21.14 -1.94 7.10
CA TRP A 626 -22.31 -2.71 6.68
C TRP A 626 -23.09 -3.26 7.87
N TRP A 627 -24.33 -3.72 7.62
CA TRP A 627 -25.21 -4.33 8.62
C TRP A 627 -26.03 -5.48 8.01
N ILE A 628 -26.63 -6.32 8.84
CA ILE A 628 -27.61 -7.30 8.38
C ILE A 628 -28.96 -6.60 8.16
N LYS A 629 -29.54 -6.76 6.97
CA LYS A 629 -30.88 -6.22 6.67
C LYS A 629 -31.92 -6.78 7.63
N PRO A 630 -32.88 -5.98 8.14
CA PRO A 630 -33.99 -6.49 8.90
C PRO A 630 -34.74 -7.61 8.13
N GLY A 631 -35.05 -8.71 8.80
CA GLY A 631 -35.72 -9.86 8.18
C GLY A 631 -34.87 -10.74 7.27
N ALA A 632 -33.60 -10.41 7.03
CA ALA A 632 -32.69 -11.32 6.36
C ALA A 632 -32.34 -12.49 7.29
N ASP A 633 -32.95 -13.66 7.03
CA ASP A 633 -32.69 -14.87 7.82
C ASP A 633 -31.31 -15.44 7.51
N PRO A 634 -30.37 -15.42 8.47
CA PRO A 634 -29.05 -16.01 8.28
C PRO A 634 -29.09 -17.54 8.10
N LYS A 635 -30.22 -18.20 8.39
CA LYS A 635 -30.45 -19.64 8.21
C LYS A 635 -31.01 -20.00 6.84
N ARG A 636 -31.53 -19.07 6.06
CA ARG A 636 -31.94 -19.28 4.65
C ARG A 636 -30.72 -19.18 3.72
N ARG A 637 -29.81 -20.11 3.88
CA ARG A 637 -28.60 -20.25 3.06
C ARG A 637 -28.80 -21.27 1.95
#